data_63f5a6ac0a0f4f86f4cea70e8004a993
#
_entry.id   63f5a6ac0a0f4f86f4cea70e8004a993
#
_cell.length_a   1.000
_cell.length_b   1.000
_cell.length_c   1.000
_cell.angle_alpha   90.00
_cell.angle_beta   90.00
_cell.angle_gamma   90.00
#
_symmetry.space_group_name_H-M   'P 1'
#
loop_
_entity.id
_entity.type
_entity.pdbx_description
1 polymer ?
#
loop_
_entity_poly.entity_id
_entity_poly.type
_entity_poly.pdbx_seq_one_letter_code
_entity_poly.pdbx_strand_id
1 'polypeptide(L)'
;MKKIILEKSTLLTLLVTSGVFMGGTCVFAEEPVERFTLGEFVVTASRVATNKSDTPANISVITKESIADNNYSDAAEAISKIPGVNVLGSGAKGTSMGQDKILINGDERVLILVDGRRVNLGSSGNYSADWLPPVNAIERIEVLKGAGSALYGTDAVGGVINIITKKGSELESHVTVRAASGSWNTEQYGITAGGATENGLGIFVSASKDRRGNYSYKDIDGDVKTMPNSGFNTDGVNLKLDQQIGKDNRITMQFEHLNTEGGAPFGYYGITTTDKHKRLNNNLSMRYDWKESTDNSGYMQIYRNHHHAQFLSPDKDNKSDFIDSTWGVDLQQSFKLSEKNNLITGISYYKTEVNNDVMFDGKKEIDNQAIFLEDRWKFADSWQLNTGLRFDHHSTYGSELTPRISLNKKLNEDTNVYLSWGKVFKAPTVQDLYWKQNMPYEYNGVWYDSWTLGNPDLKPEKGNVWTLGTNTKISEKTNFTASVFYSDIKDAIAWKGNSNGAYQAFNVAKEKRRGMELSINHYFNDNLSGYLSYTYAKSERNDGYGYVNYDNIKPNIYRAGIKYKNEKLILNMDLNVVNGQVLMYTNGYDSYGYADKSYFTLDLGAQYKINKDAKVFIKGYNLTNARYQEYGGKYSNGEAKYPMPSRSFIVGMEYNF
;
A
#
# COMPACT_ATOMS: atom_id res chain seq x y z
N MET A 1 -0.37 -29.79 30.35
CA MET A 1 -1.35 -28.83 29.81
C MET A 1 -1.76 -27.69 30.80
N LYS A 2 -1.16 -27.55 31.97
CA LYS A 2 -1.46 -26.47 32.94
C LYS A 2 -0.36 -25.39 33.09
N LYS A 3 0.77 -25.51 32.41
CA LYS A 3 1.93 -24.59 32.53
C LYS A 3 2.02 -23.53 31.44
N ILE A 4 1.23 -23.64 30.37
CA ILE A 4 1.31 -22.71 29.19
C ILE A 4 0.27 -21.55 29.29
N ILE A 5 -0.71 -21.68 30.20
CA ILE A 5 -1.77 -20.65 30.34
C ILE A 5 -1.34 -19.49 31.27
N LEU A 6 -0.32 -19.66 32.10
CA LEU A 6 0.09 -18.63 33.08
C LEU A 6 1.04 -17.57 32.47
N GLU A 7 1.76 -17.85 31.35
CA GLU A 7 2.70 -16.88 30.76
C GLU A 7 2.01 -15.85 29.84
N LYS A 8 0.84 -16.16 29.31
CA LYS A 8 0.10 -15.22 28.44
C LYS A 8 -0.73 -14.18 29.21
N SER A 9 -1.08 -14.45 30.45
CA SER A 9 -1.83 -13.49 31.30
C SER A 9 -0.94 -12.44 31.95
N THR A 10 0.33 -12.72 32.14
CA THR A 10 1.28 -11.84 32.86
C THR A 10 1.69 -10.62 31.99
N LEU A 11 1.72 -10.75 30.68
CA LEU A 11 2.06 -9.62 29.78
C LEU A 11 0.89 -8.62 29.67
N LEU A 12 -0.35 -9.09 29.74
CA LEU A 12 -1.53 -8.22 29.68
C LEU A 12 -1.73 -7.45 31.01
N THR A 13 -1.34 -8.05 32.13
CA THR A 13 -1.47 -7.45 33.47
C THR A 13 -0.40 -6.39 33.73
N LEU A 14 0.79 -6.49 33.13
CA LEU A 14 1.86 -5.49 33.26
C LEU A 14 1.59 -4.20 32.46
N LEU A 15 0.83 -4.28 31.37
CA LEU A 15 0.44 -3.11 30.57
C LEU A 15 -0.73 -2.32 31.19
N VAL A 16 -1.59 -2.97 31.96
CA VAL A 16 -2.75 -2.32 32.62
C VAL A 16 -2.37 -1.62 33.93
N THR A 17 -1.34 -2.08 34.63
CA THR A 17 -0.92 -1.49 35.91
C THR A 17 -0.02 -0.26 35.80
N SER A 18 0.56 0.02 34.64
CA SER A 18 1.38 1.22 34.41
C SER A 18 0.60 2.45 33.93
N GLY A 19 -0.69 2.32 33.59
CA GLY A 19 -1.54 3.39 33.05
C GLY A 19 -2.32 4.23 34.08
N VAL A 20 -2.13 4.02 35.39
CA VAL A 20 -2.98 4.66 36.41
C VAL A 20 -2.40 5.96 37.01
N PHE A 21 -1.28 6.45 36.57
CA PHE A 21 -0.70 7.70 37.10
C PHE A 21 -0.51 8.77 36.02
N MET A 22 -1.58 9.38 35.53
CA MET A 22 -1.55 10.75 34.98
C MET A 22 -2.98 11.34 34.98
N GLY A 23 -3.40 11.84 36.12
CA GLY A 23 -4.58 12.72 36.21
C GLY A 23 -4.21 14.15 35.82
N GLY A 24 -4.39 14.51 34.57
CA GLY A 24 -4.31 15.88 34.07
C GLY A 24 -5.69 16.34 33.60
N THR A 25 -6.15 17.49 34.09
CA THR A 25 -7.40 18.12 33.65
C THR A 25 -7.26 18.67 32.23
N CYS A 26 -7.96 18.05 31.28
CA CYS A 26 -8.00 18.51 29.89
C CYS A 26 -9.01 19.66 29.72
N VAL A 27 -8.55 20.76 29.17
CA VAL A 27 -9.39 21.85 28.63
C VAL A 27 -9.69 21.48 27.19
N PHE A 28 -10.98 21.28 26.85
CA PHE A 28 -11.39 20.94 25.49
C PHE A 28 -11.43 22.20 24.60
N ALA A 29 -10.69 22.14 23.50
CA ALA A 29 -10.95 23.01 22.35
C ALA A 29 -11.97 22.32 21.44
N GLU A 30 -13.00 23.05 20.98
CA GLU A 30 -13.90 22.60 19.92
C GLU A 30 -13.06 22.27 18.68
N GLU A 31 -13.12 21.01 18.21
CA GLU A 31 -12.47 20.64 16.94
C GLU A 31 -13.23 21.36 15.81
N PRO A 32 -12.53 22.17 14.99
CA PRO A 32 -13.16 22.78 13.84
C PRO A 32 -13.58 21.68 12.84
N VAL A 33 -14.79 21.77 12.31
CA VAL A 33 -15.26 20.93 11.21
C VAL A 33 -14.20 20.97 10.10
N GLU A 34 -13.69 19.80 9.70
CA GLU A 34 -12.70 19.67 8.62
C GLU A 34 -13.22 20.30 7.35
N ARG A 35 -12.83 21.54 7.09
CA ARG A 35 -12.97 22.15 5.77
C ARG A 35 -11.75 21.74 4.96
N PHE A 36 -11.93 21.40 3.68
CA PHE A 36 -10.81 21.12 2.79
C PHE A 36 -9.80 22.27 2.85
N THR A 37 -8.73 22.07 3.57
CA THR A 37 -7.63 23.02 3.60
C THR A 37 -6.70 22.69 2.45
N LEU A 38 -6.53 23.63 1.50
CA LEU A 38 -5.45 23.59 0.51
C LEU A 38 -4.05 23.61 1.17
N GLY A 39 -4.00 23.76 2.50
CA GLY A 39 -2.78 23.80 3.32
C GLY A 39 -2.27 22.44 3.81
N GLU A 40 -2.74 21.31 3.24
CA GLU A 40 -2.24 19.99 3.59
C GLU A 40 -0.79 19.80 3.11
N PHE A 41 0.13 19.58 4.05
CA PHE A 41 1.53 19.33 3.73
C PHE A 41 1.74 17.88 3.33
N VAL A 42 2.45 17.68 2.23
CA VAL A 42 2.82 16.36 1.69
C VAL A 42 4.34 16.26 1.58
N VAL A 43 4.87 15.09 1.85
CA VAL A 43 6.31 14.80 1.80
C VAL A 43 6.67 13.95 0.58
N THR A 44 5.79 13.03 0.17
CA THR A 44 6.09 11.99 -0.82
C THR A 44 6.41 12.54 -2.22
N ALA A 45 5.80 13.66 -2.62
CA ALA A 45 6.03 14.20 -3.98
C ALA A 45 7.39 14.88 -4.15
N SER A 46 8.07 15.19 -3.05
CA SER A 46 9.26 16.05 -3.07
C SER A 46 10.27 15.73 -1.98
N ARG A 47 10.02 14.65 -1.22
CA ARG A 47 10.83 14.25 -0.05
C ARG A 47 11.01 15.32 1.04
N VAL A 48 10.36 16.46 0.94
CA VAL A 48 10.33 17.55 1.92
C VAL A 48 8.89 17.99 2.09
N ALA A 49 8.50 18.40 3.29
CA ALA A 49 7.17 18.92 3.56
C ALA A 49 6.87 20.12 2.64
N THR A 50 5.90 19.96 1.76
CA THR A 50 5.50 20.95 0.76
C THR A 50 3.98 21.05 0.78
N ASN A 51 3.45 22.25 0.60
CA ASN A 51 2.01 22.43 0.48
C ASN A 51 1.51 21.69 -0.77
N LYS A 52 0.43 20.92 -0.64
CA LYS A 52 -0.16 20.14 -1.72
C LYS A 52 -0.50 20.99 -2.95
N SER A 53 -0.97 22.22 -2.76
CA SER A 53 -1.26 23.19 -3.83
C SER A 53 -0.03 23.63 -4.63
N ASP A 54 1.17 23.56 -4.01
CA ASP A 54 2.45 23.95 -4.63
C ASP A 54 3.15 22.74 -5.26
N THR A 55 2.55 21.55 -5.16
CA THR A 55 3.16 20.31 -5.63
C THR A 55 2.71 20.00 -7.06
N PRO A 56 3.61 20.03 -8.07
CA PRO A 56 3.28 19.72 -9.47
C PRO A 56 3.18 18.21 -9.70
N ALA A 57 2.26 17.55 -9.00
CA ALA A 57 2.05 16.10 -9.08
C ALA A 57 0.62 15.71 -8.70
N ASN A 58 0.16 14.57 -9.21
CA ASN A 58 -1.08 13.97 -8.77
C ASN A 58 -0.83 13.27 -7.42
N ILE A 59 -1.27 13.91 -6.32
CA ILE A 59 -1.11 13.39 -4.97
C ILE A 59 -2.43 13.30 -4.25
N SER A 60 -2.66 12.17 -3.59
CA SER A 60 -3.81 11.93 -2.72
C SER A 60 -3.34 11.69 -1.29
N VAL A 61 -4.11 12.14 -0.32
CA VAL A 61 -3.81 11.95 1.11
C VAL A 61 -5.06 11.39 1.80
N ILE A 62 -4.85 10.42 2.68
CA ILE A 62 -5.85 9.94 3.64
C ILE A 62 -5.34 10.35 5.02
N THR A 63 -6.08 11.18 5.71
CA THR A 63 -5.73 11.69 7.04
C THR A 63 -6.18 10.73 8.15
N LYS A 64 -5.66 10.90 9.37
CA LYS A 64 -6.10 10.12 10.55
C LYS A 64 -7.58 10.32 10.86
N GLU A 65 -8.09 11.52 10.62
CA GLU A 65 -9.51 11.84 10.80
C GLU A 65 -10.37 11.06 9.81
N SER A 66 -9.94 11.01 8.54
CA SER A 66 -10.61 10.19 7.52
C SER A 66 -10.57 8.71 7.88
N ILE A 67 -9.45 8.21 8.41
CA ILE A 67 -9.32 6.83 8.90
C ILE A 67 -10.30 6.56 10.04
N ALA A 68 -10.36 7.46 11.02
CA ALA A 68 -11.22 7.34 12.19
C ALA A 68 -12.71 7.44 11.82
N ASP A 69 -13.09 8.39 10.95
CA ASP A 69 -14.47 8.61 10.55
C ASP A 69 -15.05 7.46 9.72
N ASN A 70 -14.22 6.80 8.90
CA ASN A 70 -14.68 5.70 8.03
C ASN A 70 -14.51 4.32 8.70
N ASN A 71 -13.89 4.24 9.87
CA ASN A 71 -13.61 2.97 10.57
C ASN A 71 -13.03 1.90 9.62
N TYR A 72 -12.00 2.24 8.87
CA TYR A 72 -11.36 1.25 8.01
C TYR A 72 -10.84 0.07 8.84
N SER A 73 -11.04 -1.14 8.34
CA SER A 73 -10.60 -2.37 9.01
C SER A 73 -9.09 -2.53 8.96
N ASP A 74 -8.47 -2.07 7.89
CA ASP A 74 -7.03 -2.10 7.66
C ASP A 74 -6.58 -1.00 6.67
N ALA A 75 -5.26 -0.88 6.49
CA ALA A 75 -4.66 0.10 5.58
C ALA A 75 -4.99 -0.18 4.11
N ALA A 76 -5.15 -1.44 3.72
CA ALA A 76 -5.51 -1.83 2.36
C ALA A 76 -6.89 -1.30 1.97
N GLU A 77 -7.87 -1.40 2.87
CA GLU A 77 -9.20 -0.82 2.68
C GLU A 77 -9.11 0.70 2.49
N ALA A 78 -8.37 1.39 3.36
CA ALA A 78 -8.18 2.84 3.25
C ALA A 78 -7.59 3.22 1.88
N ILE A 79 -6.49 2.59 1.47
CA ILE A 79 -5.81 2.84 0.19
C ILE A 79 -6.73 2.57 -1.00
N SER A 80 -7.56 1.53 -0.93
CA SER A 80 -8.48 1.16 -2.02
C SER A 80 -9.55 2.22 -2.31
N LYS A 81 -9.80 3.16 -1.38
CA LYS A 81 -10.75 4.26 -1.58
C LYS A 81 -10.18 5.42 -2.40
N ILE A 82 -8.86 5.46 -2.63
CA ILE A 82 -8.21 6.51 -3.43
C ILE A 82 -8.53 6.31 -4.92
N PRO A 83 -8.98 7.33 -5.67
CA PRO A 83 -9.15 7.24 -7.12
C PRO A 83 -7.85 6.77 -7.80
N GLY A 84 -7.96 5.92 -8.82
CA GLY A 84 -6.80 5.38 -9.54
C GLY A 84 -5.99 4.31 -8.79
N VAL A 85 -6.30 4.03 -7.52
CA VAL A 85 -5.66 2.96 -6.76
C VAL A 85 -6.58 1.74 -6.67
N ASN A 86 -6.01 0.57 -6.94
CA ASN A 86 -6.69 -0.71 -6.80
C ASN A 86 -5.85 -1.64 -5.91
N VAL A 87 -6.49 -2.27 -4.95
CA VAL A 87 -5.90 -3.38 -4.20
C VAL A 87 -6.53 -4.65 -4.74
N LEU A 88 -5.72 -5.55 -5.28
CA LEU A 88 -6.20 -6.81 -5.85
C LEU A 88 -6.29 -7.86 -4.75
N GLY A 89 -7.46 -7.99 -4.16
CA GLY A 89 -7.72 -8.96 -3.09
C GLY A 89 -7.90 -10.39 -3.62
N SER A 90 -7.46 -11.36 -2.85
CA SER A 90 -7.72 -12.80 -3.08
C SER A 90 -8.88 -13.35 -2.25
N GLY A 91 -9.48 -12.54 -1.39
CA GLY A 91 -10.51 -12.93 -0.44
C GLY A 91 -9.98 -13.60 0.84
N ALA A 92 -8.81 -14.19 0.82
CA ALA A 92 -8.17 -14.80 1.98
C ALA A 92 -6.86 -14.09 2.30
N LYS A 93 -6.77 -13.45 3.48
CA LYS A 93 -5.59 -12.70 3.91
C LYS A 93 -4.34 -13.59 4.04
N GLY A 94 -3.22 -13.02 3.66
CA GLY A 94 -1.91 -13.62 3.91
C GLY A 94 -1.59 -14.86 3.08
N THR A 95 -2.49 -15.31 2.21
CA THR A 95 -2.38 -16.62 1.53
C THR A 95 -1.43 -16.62 0.36
N SER A 96 -1.06 -15.46 -0.20
CA SER A 96 -0.45 -15.48 -1.50
C SER A 96 0.96 -14.91 -1.55
N MET A 97 1.75 -15.53 -2.38
CA MET A 97 2.98 -14.95 -2.89
C MET A 97 2.63 -13.96 -4.02
N GLY A 98 2.03 -12.80 -3.68
CA GLY A 98 1.85 -11.70 -4.61
C GLY A 98 0.46 -11.48 -5.19
N GLN A 99 -0.62 -11.94 -4.53
CA GLN A 99 -1.99 -11.73 -5.00
C GLN A 99 -2.61 -10.43 -4.45
N ASP A 100 -2.27 -10.01 -3.24
CA ASP A 100 -2.78 -8.77 -2.64
C ASP A 100 -1.92 -7.55 -3.07
N LYS A 101 -1.80 -7.40 -4.40
CA LYS A 101 -1.00 -6.33 -5.02
C LYS A 101 -1.74 -5.00 -4.99
N ILE A 102 -0.99 -3.94 -4.87
CA ILE A 102 -1.50 -2.58 -5.02
C ILE A 102 -1.11 -2.06 -6.41
N LEU A 103 -2.09 -1.61 -7.16
CA LEU A 103 -1.91 -1.01 -8.48
C LEU A 103 -2.23 0.49 -8.41
N ILE A 104 -1.41 1.30 -9.06
CA ILE A 104 -1.71 2.72 -9.32
C ILE A 104 -1.88 2.88 -10.83
N ASN A 105 -3.05 3.34 -11.26
CA ASN A 105 -3.38 3.55 -12.67
C ASN A 105 -3.14 2.30 -13.54
N GLY A 106 -3.40 1.12 -12.96
CA GLY A 106 -3.20 -0.17 -13.62
C GLY A 106 -1.74 -0.62 -13.69
N ASP A 107 -0.81 0.03 -13.01
CA ASP A 107 0.59 -0.39 -12.89
C ASP A 107 0.87 -1.00 -11.53
N GLU A 108 1.42 -2.22 -11.49
CA GLU A 108 1.78 -2.93 -10.26
C GLU A 108 3.18 -2.55 -9.72
N ARG A 109 3.96 -1.81 -10.48
CA ARG A 109 5.29 -1.31 -10.07
C ARG A 109 5.13 -0.09 -9.17
N VAL A 110 4.67 -0.34 -7.97
CA VAL A 110 4.38 0.66 -6.94
C VAL A 110 5.37 0.51 -5.80
N LEU A 111 6.07 1.60 -5.49
CA LEU A 111 6.93 1.64 -4.32
C LEU A 111 6.10 1.91 -3.07
N ILE A 112 6.27 1.07 -2.07
CA ILE A 112 5.66 1.24 -0.75
C ILE A 112 6.73 1.71 0.24
N LEU A 113 6.41 2.77 0.97
CA LEU A 113 7.24 3.30 2.04
C LEU A 113 6.45 3.28 3.36
N VAL A 114 7.15 3.02 4.45
CA VAL A 114 6.66 3.24 5.82
C VAL A 114 7.63 4.18 6.51
N ASP A 115 7.16 5.37 6.88
CA ASP A 115 7.96 6.46 7.43
C ASP A 115 9.20 6.80 6.56
N GLY A 116 9.03 6.77 5.23
CA GLY A 116 10.09 7.00 4.24
C GLY A 116 10.99 5.80 3.95
N ARG A 117 10.93 4.73 4.72
CA ARG A 117 11.68 3.48 4.56
C ARG A 117 11.03 2.60 3.49
N ARG A 118 11.79 2.17 2.49
CA ARG A 118 11.35 1.19 1.46
C ARG A 118 11.02 -0.15 2.13
N VAL A 119 9.85 -0.73 1.79
CA VAL A 119 9.43 -2.04 2.32
C VAL A 119 9.19 -3.10 1.25
N ASN A 120 9.25 -2.76 -0.04
CA ASN A 120 9.15 -3.75 -1.13
C ASN A 120 10.20 -4.85 -0.97
N LEU A 121 9.79 -6.10 -1.18
CA LEU A 121 10.70 -7.25 -1.14
C LEU A 121 11.66 -7.21 -2.33
N GLY A 122 12.93 -7.41 -2.10
CA GLY A 122 13.94 -7.50 -3.17
C GLY A 122 13.80 -8.77 -4.00
N SER A 123 13.17 -9.80 -3.44
CA SER A 123 12.87 -11.04 -4.13
C SER A 123 11.88 -10.89 -5.27
N SER A 124 10.82 -10.07 -5.11
CA SER A 124 9.70 -9.95 -6.05
C SER A 124 9.40 -8.52 -6.50
N GLY A 125 10.00 -7.52 -5.86
CA GLY A 125 9.70 -6.10 -6.10
C GLY A 125 8.34 -5.64 -5.58
N ASN A 126 7.56 -6.52 -4.95
CA ASN A 126 6.21 -6.24 -4.46
C ASN A 126 6.17 -6.19 -2.94
N TYR A 127 5.07 -5.67 -2.41
CA TYR A 127 4.72 -5.73 -1.00
C TYR A 127 3.21 -5.95 -0.89
N SER A 128 2.79 -6.96 -0.14
CA SER A 128 1.37 -7.27 -0.01
C SER A 128 0.65 -6.23 0.83
N ALA A 129 -0.55 -5.88 0.43
CA ALA A 129 -1.42 -4.97 1.18
C ALA A 129 -1.72 -5.47 2.60
N ASP A 130 -1.69 -6.78 2.83
CA ASP A 130 -1.90 -7.42 4.14
C ASP A 130 -0.75 -7.19 5.14
N TRP A 131 0.40 -6.70 4.67
CA TRP A 131 1.59 -6.51 5.50
C TRP A 131 1.80 -5.06 5.94
N LEU A 132 0.87 -4.20 5.56
CA LEU A 132 0.89 -2.79 5.92
C LEU A 132 0.67 -2.62 7.44
N PRO A 133 1.17 -1.51 8.03
CA PRO A 133 0.95 -1.22 9.44
C PRO A 133 -0.53 -1.23 9.83
N PRO A 134 -0.87 -1.63 11.07
CA PRO A 134 -2.23 -1.55 11.57
C PRO A 134 -2.79 -0.13 11.44
N VAL A 135 -4.05 -0.02 11.00
CA VAL A 135 -4.68 1.28 10.69
C VAL A 135 -4.70 2.24 11.88
N ASN A 136 -4.76 1.73 13.10
CA ASN A 136 -4.72 2.53 14.33
C ASN A 136 -3.33 3.15 14.62
N ALA A 137 -2.27 2.65 14.00
CA ALA A 137 -0.92 3.21 14.10
C ALA A 137 -0.66 4.31 13.04
N ILE A 138 -1.57 4.51 12.08
CA ILE A 138 -1.34 5.41 10.95
C ILE A 138 -1.77 6.83 11.29
N GLU A 139 -0.89 7.80 11.02
CA GLU A 139 -1.17 9.24 11.05
C GLU A 139 -1.78 9.70 9.72
N ARG A 140 -1.20 9.29 8.59
CA ARG A 140 -1.72 9.54 7.25
C ARG A 140 -1.10 8.62 6.21
N ILE A 141 -1.76 8.52 5.05
CA ILE A 141 -1.25 7.81 3.88
C ILE A 141 -1.17 8.81 2.73
N GLU A 142 0.02 8.96 2.14
CA GLU A 142 0.26 9.79 0.98
C GLU A 142 0.47 8.91 -0.25
N VAL A 143 -0.20 9.22 -1.36
CA VAL A 143 -0.08 8.49 -2.63
C VAL A 143 0.30 9.45 -3.74
N LEU A 144 1.55 9.33 -4.21
CA LEU A 144 2.05 9.97 -5.41
C LEU A 144 1.76 9.07 -6.61
N LYS A 145 1.06 9.58 -7.61
CA LYS A 145 0.73 8.83 -8.83
C LYS A 145 1.59 9.30 -10.01
N GLY A 146 2.17 8.35 -10.74
CA GLY A 146 3.05 8.61 -11.87
C GLY A 146 4.54 8.51 -11.52
N ALA A 147 5.39 9.21 -12.29
CA ALA A 147 6.85 9.06 -12.25
C ALA A 147 7.48 9.38 -10.89
N GLY A 148 7.77 8.38 -10.10
CA GLY A 148 8.48 8.50 -8.81
C GLY A 148 9.97 8.14 -8.88
N SER A 149 10.45 7.52 -9.96
CA SER A 149 11.80 6.93 -10.02
C SER A 149 12.93 7.94 -9.87
N ALA A 150 12.76 9.19 -10.31
CA ALA A 150 13.78 10.24 -10.15
C ALA A 150 14.04 10.62 -8.67
N LEU A 151 13.08 10.34 -7.78
CA LEU A 151 13.25 10.56 -6.34
C LEU A 151 13.59 9.27 -5.60
N TYR A 152 12.93 8.18 -5.96
CA TYR A 152 12.88 6.96 -5.17
C TYR A 152 13.55 5.75 -5.81
N GLY A 153 13.98 5.85 -7.09
CA GLY A 153 14.64 4.76 -7.84
C GLY A 153 13.66 3.73 -8.37
N THR A 154 14.11 2.48 -8.35
CA THR A 154 13.34 1.33 -8.85
C THR A 154 11.99 1.16 -8.15
N ASP A 155 11.05 0.51 -8.83
CA ASP A 155 9.68 0.18 -8.40
C ASP A 155 8.71 1.38 -8.30
N ALA A 156 9.17 2.62 -8.48
CA ALA A 156 8.34 3.81 -8.46
C ALA A 156 7.87 4.22 -9.89
N VAL A 157 7.38 3.25 -10.66
CA VAL A 157 6.91 3.45 -12.05
C VAL A 157 5.47 3.94 -12.07
N GLY A 158 4.55 3.20 -11.45
CA GLY A 158 3.14 3.57 -11.31
C GLY A 158 2.94 4.67 -10.26
N GLY A 159 3.80 4.70 -9.25
CA GLY A 159 3.73 5.68 -8.18
C GLY A 159 4.42 5.23 -6.90
N VAL A 160 4.17 6.01 -5.84
CA VAL A 160 4.71 5.79 -4.49
C VAL A 160 3.58 5.92 -3.47
N ILE A 161 3.48 4.97 -2.56
CA ILE A 161 2.61 5.05 -1.38
C ILE A 161 3.50 5.17 -0.16
N ASN A 162 3.31 6.23 0.62
CA ASN A 162 4.05 6.44 1.87
C ASN A 162 3.07 6.44 3.04
N ILE A 163 3.21 5.46 3.92
CA ILE A 163 2.43 5.34 5.14
C ILE A 163 3.22 5.98 6.27
N ILE A 164 2.68 7.03 6.85
CA ILE A 164 3.28 7.78 7.92
C ILE A 164 2.58 7.38 9.21
N THR A 165 3.33 6.85 10.17
CA THR A 165 2.80 6.37 11.45
C THR A 165 2.89 7.45 12.52
N LYS A 166 1.99 7.37 13.51
CA LYS A 166 1.88 8.32 14.63
C LYS A 166 3.19 8.41 15.42
N LYS A 167 3.46 9.59 16.00
CA LYS A 167 4.57 9.84 16.92
C LYS A 167 4.03 10.26 18.28
N GLY A 168 4.68 9.79 19.34
CA GLY A 168 4.28 10.12 20.71
C GLY A 168 4.35 11.62 21.02
N SER A 169 5.39 12.30 20.53
CA SER A 169 5.57 13.75 20.75
C SER A 169 4.52 14.64 20.07
N GLU A 170 3.76 14.10 19.12
CA GLU A 170 2.71 14.83 18.38
C GLU A 170 1.31 14.49 18.91
N LEU A 171 1.22 13.73 20.00
CA LEU A 171 -0.04 13.26 20.59
C LEU A 171 -0.21 13.78 22.01
N GLU A 172 -1.44 14.11 22.37
CA GLU A 172 -1.82 14.19 23.78
C GLU A 172 -1.74 12.81 24.42
N SER A 173 -1.43 12.76 25.74
CA SER A 173 -1.34 11.50 26.45
C SER A 173 -2.69 10.79 26.44
N HIS A 174 -2.75 9.60 25.85
CA HIS A 174 -3.98 8.82 25.72
C HIS A 174 -3.70 7.31 25.67
N VAL A 175 -4.69 6.56 26.06
CA VAL A 175 -4.77 5.12 25.79
C VAL A 175 -6.11 4.83 25.15
N THR A 176 -6.10 4.20 23.99
CA THR A 176 -7.31 3.80 23.27
C THR A 176 -7.39 2.28 23.22
N VAL A 177 -8.53 1.73 23.58
CA VAL A 177 -8.83 0.29 23.44
C VAL A 177 -9.98 0.12 22.45
N ARG A 178 -9.80 -0.76 21.47
CA ARG A 178 -10.80 -1.11 20.46
C ARG A 178 -11.08 -2.61 20.50
N ALA A 179 -12.37 -2.98 20.42
CA ALA A 179 -12.80 -4.36 20.23
C ALA A 179 -13.92 -4.41 19.21
N ALA A 180 -13.88 -5.41 18.31
CA ALA A 180 -14.94 -5.61 17.34
C ALA A 180 -15.13 -7.11 17.06
N SER A 181 -16.37 -7.46 16.67
CA SER A 181 -16.76 -8.80 16.25
C SER A 181 -17.63 -8.73 15.01
N GLY A 182 -17.62 -9.77 14.18
CA GLY A 182 -18.35 -9.73 12.92
C GLY A 182 -18.60 -11.09 12.28
N SER A 183 -19.04 -11.05 11.02
CA SER A 183 -19.31 -12.23 10.22
C SER A 183 -18.11 -13.17 10.19
N TRP A 184 -18.36 -14.47 10.06
CA TRP A 184 -17.34 -15.51 9.95
C TRP A 184 -16.41 -15.60 11.18
N ASN A 185 -16.95 -15.38 12.39
CA ASN A 185 -16.18 -15.34 13.64
C ASN A 185 -15.00 -14.34 13.57
N THR A 186 -15.22 -13.18 12.92
CA THR A 186 -14.26 -12.09 12.94
C THR A 186 -14.15 -11.52 14.36
N GLU A 187 -12.94 -11.36 14.82
CA GLU A 187 -12.59 -10.74 16.10
C GLU A 187 -11.41 -9.79 15.87
N GLN A 188 -11.56 -8.53 16.27
CA GLN A 188 -10.51 -7.52 16.18
C GLN A 188 -10.32 -6.87 17.54
N TYR A 189 -9.09 -6.83 17.99
CA TYR A 189 -8.68 -6.16 19.22
C TYR A 189 -7.52 -5.23 18.92
N GLY A 190 -7.55 -4.06 19.49
CA GLY A 190 -6.49 -3.06 19.34
C GLY A 190 -6.30 -2.27 20.63
N ILE A 191 -5.05 -1.96 20.93
CA ILE A 191 -4.69 -0.98 21.93
C ILE A 191 -3.67 -0.03 21.34
N THR A 192 -3.85 1.26 21.57
CA THR A 192 -2.83 2.28 21.28
C THR A 192 -2.61 3.11 22.52
N ALA A 193 -1.36 3.45 22.77
CA ALA A 193 -0.97 4.38 23.83
C ALA A 193 0.06 5.36 23.24
N GLY A 194 -0.08 6.63 23.55
CA GLY A 194 0.85 7.64 23.06
C GLY A 194 0.86 8.86 23.95
N GLY A 195 1.94 9.62 23.85
CA GLY A 195 2.13 10.87 24.59
C GLY A 195 3.59 11.25 24.68
N ALA A 196 3.85 12.43 25.23
CA ALA A 196 5.19 12.93 25.47
C ALA A 196 5.45 13.16 26.97
N THR A 197 6.67 12.89 27.38
CA THR A 197 7.16 13.26 28.70
C THR A 197 7.53 14.75 28.74
N GLU A 198 7.66 15.33 29.94
CA GLU A 198 8.13 16.73 30.12
C GLU A 198 9.50 17.00 29.49
N ASN A 199 10.35 15.97 29.38
CA ASN A 199 11.67 16.07 28.75
C ASN A 199 11.64 15.92 27.22
N GLY A 200 10.43 15.89 26.61
CA GLY A 200 10.25 15.82 25.14
C GLY A 200 10.47 14.44 24.54
N LEU A 201 10.51 13.36 25.34
CA LEU A 201 10.48 11.99 24.83
C LEU A 201 9.04 11.62 24.48
N GLY A 202 8.77 11.46 23.20
CA GLY A 202 7.52 10.90 22.68
C GLY A 202 7.57 9.37 22.67
N ILE A 203 6.51 8.76 23.14
CA ILE A 203 6.33 7.30 23.11
C ILE A 203 5.00 7.00 22.45
N PHE A 204 5.02 6.15 21.43
CA PHE A 204 3.82 5.61 20.81
C PHE A 204 3.91 4.09 20.71
N VAL A 205 2.88 3.41 21.19
CA VAL A 205 2.74 1.95 21.13
C VAL A 205 1.38 1.62 20.52
N SER A 206 1.37 0.70 19.59
CA SER A 206 0.15 0.08 19.06
C SER A 206 0.31 -1.43 19.08
N ALA A 207 -0.67 -2.13 19.63
CA ALA A 207 -0.78 -3.59 19.52
C ALA A 207 -2.15 -3.96 18.96
N SER A 208 -2.20 -4.95 18.09
CA SER A 208 -3.43 -5.40 17.45
C SER A 208 -3.48 -6.91 17.31
N LYS A 209 -4.68 -7.45 17.34
CA LYS A 209 -5.00 -8.83 16.98
C LYS A 209 -6.22 -8.84 16.08
N ASP A 210 -6.09 -9.49 14.93
CA ASP A 210 -7.16 -9.65 13.95
C ASP A 210 -7.30 -11.14 13.61
N ARG A 211 -8.50 -11.68 13.74
CA ARG A 211 -8.84 -13.07 13.47
C ARG A 211 -10.11 -13.14 12.65
N ARG A 212 -10.13 -14.05 11.68
CA ARG A 212 -11.35 -14.39 10.94
C ARG A 212 -11.39 -15.89 10.67
N GLY A 213 -12.57 -16.48 10.75
CA GLY A 213 -12.84 -17.84 10.28
C GLY A 213 -12.96 -17.91 8.75
N ASN A 214 -13.46 -19.02 8.26
CA ASN A 214 -13.67 -19.21 6.83
C ASN A 214 -14.78 -18.29 6.31
N TYR A 215 -14.50 -17.52 5.25
CA TYR A 215 -15.48 -16.60 4.67
C TYR A 215 -16.44 -17.29 3.71
N SER A 216 -17.59 -16.68 3.46
CA SER A 216 -18.55 -17.12 2.46
C SER A 216 -18.42 -16.30 1.19
N TYR A 217 -18.66 -16.94 0.04
CA TYR A 217 -18.64 -16.33 -1.30
C TYR A 217 -19.82 -16.85 -2.13
N LYS A 218 -20.15 -16.17 -3.23
CA LYS A 218 -21.09 -16.68 -4.22
C LYS A 218 -20.36 -17.49 -5.27
N ASP A 219 -20.81 -18.70 -5.52
CA ASP A 219 -20.30 -19.56 -6.58
C ASP A 219 -20.84 -19.20 -7.98
N ILE A 220 -20.53 -20.03 -8.98
CA ILE A 220 -20.94 -19.81 -10.37
C ILE A 220 -22.47 -19.82 -10.54
N ASP A 221 -23.19 -20.59 -9.75
CA ASP A 221 -24.65 -20.71 -9.78
C ASP A 221 -25.34 -19.61 -8.98
N GLY A 222 -24.57 -18.81 -8.24
CA GLY A 222 -25.06 -17.73 -7.39
C GLY A 222 -25.37 -18.17 -5.96
N ASP A 223 -25.10 -19.42 -5.61
CA ASP A 223 -25.27 -19.96 -4.27
C ASP A 223 -24.16 -19.48 -3.34
N VAL A 224 -24.52 -19.28 -2.06
CA VAL A 224 -23.55 -18.88 -1.04
C VAL A 224 -22.86 -20.12 -0.47
N LYS A 225 -21.57 -20.25 -0.74
CA LYS A 225 -20.70 -21.31 -0.22
C LYS A 225 -19.68 -20.77 0.74
N THR A 226 -19.12 -21.62 1.58
CA THR A 226 -18.00 -21.29 2.45
C THR A 226 -16.69 -21.67 1.76
N MET A 227 -15.73 -20.75 1.71
CA MET A 227 -14.36 -21.01 1.27
C MET A 227 -13.63 -21.76 2.39
N PRO A 228 -13.40 -23.07 2.26
CA PRO A 228 -12.72 -23.82 3.30
C PRO A 228 -11.27 -23.32 3.43
N ASN A 229 -10.69 -23.51 4.60
CA ASN A 229 -9.28 -23.19 4.84
C ASN A 229 -8.88 -21.72 4.53
N SER A 230 -9.83 -20.78 4.68
CA SER A 230 -9.61 -19.35 4.39
C SER A 230 -9.51 -18.48 5.65
N GLY A 231 -9.50 -19.11 6.82
CA GLY A 231 -9.35 -18.41 8.10
C GLY A 231 -7.91 -17.97 8.34
N PHE A 232 -7.74 -16.88 9.09
CA PHE A 232 -6.42 -16.35 9.45
C PHE A 232 -6.42 -15.79 10.88
N ASN A 233 -5.20 -15.59 11.41
CA ASN A 233 -4.91 -14.86 12.64
C ASN A 233 -3.70 -13.96 12.40
N THR A 234 -3.81 -12.69 12.74
CA THR A 234 -2.73 -11.69 12.62
C THR A 234 -2.52 -11.02 13.97
N ASP A 235 -1.28 -10.97 14.42
CA ASP A 235 -0.84 -10.23 15.61
C ASP A 235 0.15 -9.14 15.14
N GLY A 236 -0.05 -7.89 15.57
CA GLY A 236 0.78 -6.75 15.21
C GLY A 236 1.22 -5.91 16.40
N VAL A 237 2.45 -5.44 16.38
CA VAL A 237 2.98 -4.47 17.34
C VAL A 237 3.78 -3.41 16.59
N ASN A 238 3.54 -2.14 16.94
CA ASN A 238 4.34 -1.00 16.49
C ASN A 238 4.76 -0.20 17.71
N LEU A 239 6.06 0.04 17.85
CA LEU A 239 6.66 0.90 18.89
C LEU A 239 7.44 1.99 18.20
N LYS A 240 7.15 3.25 18.53
CA LYS A 240 7.92 4.41 18.07
C LYS A 240 8.32 5.26 19.26
N LEU A 241 9.61 5.56 19.34
CA LEU A 241 10.21 6.45 20.32
C LEU A 241 10.78 7.66 19.55
N ASP A 242 10.41 8.85 19.91
CA ASP A 242 10.93 10.05 19.30
C ASP A 242 11.38 11.06 20.37
N GLN A 243 12.62 11.52 20.28
CA GLN A 243 13.23 12.45 21.23
C GLN A 243 13.67 13.72 20.51
N GLN A 244 13.14 14.85 20.97
CA GLN A 244 13.63 16.17 20.59
C GLN A 244 15.01 16.42 21.22
N ILE A 245 15.98 16.84 20.41
CA ILE A 245 17.34 17.17 20.82
C ILE A 245 17.58 18.64 20.51
N GLY A 246 17.66 19.49 21.56
CA GLY A 246 17.67 20.92 21.35
C GLY A 246 16.38 21.42 20.70
N LYS A 247 16.46 22.49 19.90
CA LYS A 247 15.28 23.11 19.26
C LYS A 247 14.97 22.52 17.89
N ASP A 248 15.98 22.00 17.19
CA ASP A 248 15.93 21.81 15.75
C ASP A 248 16.21 20.36 15.32
N ASN A 249 16.58 19.48 16.25
CA ASN A 249 16.95 18.10 15.95
C ASN A 249 16.02 17.09 16.61
N ARG A 250 15.85 15.94 15.97
CA ARG A 250 15.04 14.83 16.51
C ARG A 250 15.66 13.49 16.16
N ILE A 251 15.67 12.57 17.12
CA ILE A 251 15.93 11.15 16.86
C ILE A 251 14.61 10.42 16.97
N THR A 252 14.32 9.55 16.00
CA THR A 252 13.17 8.65 16.01
C THR A 252 13.66 7.21 15.85
N MET A 253 13.22 6.31 16.74
CA MET A 253 13.44 4.88 16.65
C MET A 253 12.09 4.20 16.48
N GLN A 254 12.01 3.21 15.60
CA GLN A 254 10.79 2.46 15.34
C GLN A 254 11.07 0.97 15.25
N PHE A 255 10.21 0.19 15.89
CA PHE A 255 10.13 -1.26 15.76
C PHE A 255 8.74 -1.67 15.33
N GLU A 256 8.66 -2.54 14.33
CA GLU A 256 7.41 -3.12 13.82
C GLU A 256 7.52 -4.64 13.84
N HIS A 257 6.48 -5.27 14.35
CA HIS A 257 6.31 -6.71 14.34
C HIS A 257 4.92 -7.03 13.78
N LEU A 258 4.85 -7.90 12.79
CA LEU A 258 3.60 -8.43 12.25
C LEU A 258 3.77 -9.93 12.03
N ASN A 259 2.89 -10.72 12.63
CA ASN A 259 2.82 -12.16 12.43
C ASN A 259 1.42 -12.53 11.92
N THR A 260 1.36 -13.21 10.77
CA THR A 260 0.11 -13.71 10.18
C THR A 260 0.22 -15.21 9.95
N GLU A 261 -0.77 -15.94 10.42
CA GLU A 261 -0.91 -17.38 10.19
C GLU A 261 -2.30 -17.67 9.64
N GLY A 262 -2.42 -18.60 8.68
CA GLY A 262 -3.73 -18.95 8.15
C GLY A 262 -3.70 -20.13 7.20
N GLY A 263 -4.86 -20.46 6.70
CA GLY A 263 -5.02 -21.43 5.64
C GLY A 263 -4.69 -20.82 4.27
N ALA A 264 -4.34 -21.67 3.32
CA ALA A 264 -4.05 -21.31 1.93
C ALA A 264 -4.96 -22.11 0.98
N PRO A 265 -6.21 -21.66 0.78
CA PRO A 265 -7.21 -22.48 0.06
C PRO A 265 -6.93 -22.59 -1.44
N PHE A 266 -6.10 -21.74 -2.02
CA PHE A 266 -5.96 -21.58 -3.47
C PHE A 266 -4.85 -22.46 -4.05
N GLY A 267 -5.06 -23.76 -4.09
CA GLY A 267 -4.15 -24.71 -4.72
C GLY A 267 -4.07 -24.56 -6.25
N TYR A 268 -3.10 -25.22 -6.85
CA TYR A 268 -2.89 -25.17 -8.31
C TYR A 268 -4.05 -25.83 -9.08
N TYR A 269 -4.47 -27.02 -8.65
CA TYR A 269 -5.51 -27.81 -9.33
C TYR A 269 -6.92 -27.67 -8.73
N GLY A 270 -7.04 -27.14 -7.54
CA GLY A 270 -8.32 -27.03 -6.83
C GLY A 270 -8.14 -26.39 -5.45
N ILE A 271 -9.25 -26.27 -4.74
CA ILE A 271 -9.26 -25.76 -3.37
C ILE A 271 -8.59 -26.77 -2.45
N THR A 272 -7.67 -26.28 -1.58
CA THR A 272 -6.99 -27.10 -0.56
C THR A 272 -7.59 -26.83 0.82
N THR A 273 -7.63 -27.87 1.65
CA THR A 273 -8.16 -27.79 3.02
C THR A 273 -7.07 -27.90 4.08
N THR A 274 -5.85 -28.21 3.68
CA THR A 274 -4.73 -28.52 4.56
C THR A 274 -3.54 -27.59 4.43
N ASP A 275 -3.39 -26.93 3.27
CA ASP A 275 -2.29 -26.00 3.01
C ASP A 275 -2.35 -24.80 3.96
N LYS A 276 -1.22 -24.39 4.48
CA LYS A 276 -1.08 -23.30 5.46
C LYS A 276 0.03 -22.36 5.07
N HIS A 277 -0.07 -21.13 5.56
CA HIS A 277 1.01 -20.17 5.49
C HIS A 277 1.25 -19.54 6.87
N LYS A 278 2.48 -19.11 7.07
CA LYS A 278 2.89 -18.28 8.20
C LYS A 278 3.82 -17.19 7.68
N ARG A 279 3.64 -15.97 8.17
CA ARG A 279 4.43 -14.81 7.76
C ARG A 279 4.79 -13.97 8.94
N LEU A 280 6.05 -13.59 9.00
CA LEU A 280 6.63 -12.79 10.06
C LEU A 280 7.39 -11.62 9.44
N ASN A 281 7.01 -10.40 9.81
CA ASN A 281 7.73 -9.18 9.49
C ASN A 281 8.29 -8.59 10.78
N ASN A 282 9.60 -8.35 10.81
CA ASN A 282 10.28 -7.63 11.88
C ASN A 282 11.10 -6.49 11.26
N ASN A 283 10.71 -5.27 11.53
CA ASN A 283 11.35 -4.11 10.96
C ASN A 283 11.88 -3.21 12.06
N LEU A 284 13.07 -2.66 11.85
CA LEU A 284 13.71 -1.72 12.76
C LEU A 284 14.22 -0.54 11.95
N SER A 285 14.01 0.68 12.44
CA SER A 285 14.63 1.87 11.87
C SER A 285 15.04 2.88 12.93
N MET A 286 16.06 3.65 12.59
CA MET A 286 16.50 4.82 13.35
C MET A 286 16.67 5.98 12.36
N ARG A 287 16.11 7.13 12.71
CA ARG A 287 16.17 8.34 11.92
C ARG A 287 16.61 9.51 12.79
N TYR A 288 17.55 10.28 12.29
CA TYR A 288 17.97 11.55 12.84
C TYR A 288 17.57 12.66 11.86
N ASP A 289 16.71 13.56 12.30
CA ASP A 289 16.30 14.75 11.56
C ASP A 289 16.98 15.97 12.16
N TRP A 290 17.49 16.86 11.29
CA TRP A 290 18.02 18.18 11.68
C TRP A 290 17.35 19.27 10.87
N LYS A 291 17.18 20.44 11.46
CA LYS A 291 16.44 21.54 10.86
C LYS A 291 17.03 22.87 11.30
N GLU A 292 17.72 23.59 10.42
CA GLU A 292 18.13 24.95 10.63
C GLU A 292 17.01 25.96 10.35
N SER A 293 16.16 25.64 9.34
CA SER A 293 14.96 26.38 8.97
C SER A 293 13.99 25.45 8.24
N THR A 294 12.80 25.93 7.88
CA THR A 294 11.82 25.13 7.12
C THR A 294 12.41 24.62 5.80
N ASP A 295 13.26 25.42 5.16
CA ASP A 295 13.82 25.12 3.85
C ASP A 295 15.25 24.54 3.90
N ASN A 296 15.93 24.66 5.07
CA ASN A 296 17.25 24.06 5.34
C ASN A 296 17.09 22.95 6.36
N SER A 297 16.78 21.75 5.89
CA SER A 297 16.56 20.60 6.74
C SER A 297 17.10 19.33 6.08
N GLY A 298 17.44 18.37 6.88
CA GLY A 298 17.90 17.09 6.37
C GLY A 298 17.57 15.94 7.31
N TYR A 299 17.89 14.74 6.87
CA TYR A 299 17.81 13.56 7.71
C TYR A 299 18.81 12.49 7.29
N MET A 300 19.13 11.64 8.23
CA MET A 300 19.78 10.35 8.02
C MET A 300 18.89 9.26 8.60
N GLN A 301 18.61 8.22 7.82
CA GLN A 301 17.82 7.07 8.24
C GLN A 301 18.59 5.78 7.97
N ILE A 302 18.63 4.90 8.97
CA ILE A 302 19.17 3.54 8.86
C ILE A 302 18.04 2.59 9.18
N TYR A 303 17.91 1.50 8.40
CA TYR A 303 16.81 0.55 8.62
C TYR A 303 17.20 -0.89 8.27
N ARG A 304 16.46 -1.81 8.88
CA ARG A 304 16.46 -3.23 8.53
C ARG A 304 15.02 -3.70 8.44
N ASN A 305 14.67 -4.31 7.31
CA ASN A 305 13.44 -5.08 7.13
C ASN A 305 13.79 -6.55 7.14
N HIS A 306 12.98 -7.37 7.79
CA HIS A 306 13.14 -8.82 7.78
C HIS A 306 11.77 -9.46 7.59
N HIS A 307 11.61 -10.14 6.46
CA HIS A 307 10.41 -10.88 6.10
C HIS A 307 10.74 -12.37 6.07
N HIS A 308 9.97 -13.18 6.79
CA HIS A 308 10.05 -14.63 6.78
C HIS A 308 8.66 -15.20 6.48
N ALA A 309 8.54 -15.90 5.37
CA ALA A 309 7.31 -16.59 4.97
C ALA A 309 7.53 -18.09 4.93
N GLN A 310 6.59 -18.85 5.45
CA GLN A 310 6.54 -20.31 5.38
C GLN A 310 5.26 -20.73 4.67
N PHE A 311 5.39 -21.66 3.74
CA PHE A 311 4.27 -22.35 3.14
C PHE A 311 4.39 -23.85 3.49
N LEU A 312 3.30 -24.42 3.94
CA LEU A 312 3.22 -25.81 4.40
C LEU A 312 2.11 -26.50 3.62
N SER A 313 2.42 -27.57 2.92
CA SER A 313 1.45 -28.44 2.25
C SER A 313 1.58 -29.85 2.83
N PRO A 314 0.88 -30.15 3.95
CA PRO A 314 1.05 -31.40 4.69
C PRO A 314 0.74 -32.65 3.85
N ASP A 315 -0.25 -32.56 2.97
CA ASP A 315 -0.68 -33.68 2.12
C ASP A 315 0.40 -34.07 1.08
N LYS A 316 1.34 -33.17 0.82
CA LYS A 316 2.46 -33.37 -0.14
C LYS A 316 3.80 -33.48 0.54
N ASP A 317 3.82 -33.50 1.89
CA ASP A 317 5.04 -33.41 2.70
C ASP A 317 6.00 -32.30 2.21
N ASN A 318 5.42 -31.16 1.85
CA ASN A 318 6.15 -30.04 1.28
C ASN A 318 6.15 -28.84 2.23
N LYS A 319 7.33 -28.33 2.51
CA LYS A 319 7.56 -27.12 3.27
C LYS A 319 8.49 -26.21 2.47
N SER A 320 8.10 -24.95 2.30
CA SER A 320 8.97 -23.92 1.73
C SER A 320 9.17 -22.82 2.76
N ASP A 321 10.43 -22.49 3.02
CA ASP A 321 10.87 -21.37 3.83
C ASP A 321 11.42 -20.27 2.92
N PHE A 322 10.92 -19.05 3.07
CA PHE A 322 11.30 -17.90 2.28
C PHE A 322 11.73 -16.76 3.19
N ILE A 323 12.95 -16.30 3.07
CA ILE A 323 13.52 -15.21 3.86
C ILE A 323 13.96 -14.10 2.90
N ASP A 324 13.49 -12.87 3.15
CA ASP A 324 13.92 -11.66 2.45
C ASP A 324 14.31 -10.62 3.51
N SER A 325 15.56 -10.19 3.50
CA SER A 325 16.10 -9.25 4.46
C SER A 325 16.77 -8.10 3.73
N THR A 326 16.29 -6.88 3.98
CA THR A 326 16.87 -5.65 3.43
C THR A 326 17.36 -4.78 4.56
N TRP A 327 18.59 -4.26 4.45
CA TRP A 327 19.05 -3.16 5.25
C TRP A 327 19.44 -1.99 4.34
N GLY A 328 19.26 -0.77 4.82
CA GLY A 328 19.53 0.42 4.03
C GLY A 328 19.87 1.65 4.84
N VAL A 329 20.43 2.62 4.11
CA VAL A 329 20.79 3.94 4.62
C VAL A 329 20.33 4.98 3.61
N ASP A 330 19.62 5.99 4.09
CA ASP A 330 19.23 7.17 3.33
C ASP A 330 19.76 8.42 4.02
N LEU A 331 20.36 9.32 3.27
CA LEU A 331 20.80 10.65 3.69
C LEU A 331 20.23 11.69 2.73
N GLN A 332 19.64 12.75 3.26
CA GLN A 332 19.09 13.84 2.45
C GLN A 332 19.33 15.18 3.11
N GLN A 333 19.59 16.19 2.28
CA GLN A 333 19.68 17.60 2.67
C GLN A 333 18.88 18.47 1.70
N SER A 334 18.14 19.41 2.25
CA SER A 334 17.49 20.51 1.52
C SER A 334 18.25 21.81 1.81
N PHE A 335 18.49 22.60 0.76
CA PHE A 335 19.17 23.89 0.81
C PHE A 335 18.29 24.97 0.19
N LYS A 336 17.98 26.00 0.95
CA LYS A 336 17.38 27.22 0.41
C LYS A 336 18.47 28.06 -0.27
N LEU A 337 18.57 27.95 -1.60
CA LEU A 337 19.56 28.74 -2.36
C LEU A 337 19.14 30.21 -2.51
N SER A 338 17.83 30.47 -2.56
CA SER A 338 17.24 31.81 -2.58
C SER A 338 15.77 31.75 -2.16
N GLU A 339 15.09 32.89 -2.08
CA GLU A 339 13.63 32.93 -1.84
C GLU A 339 12.80 32.21 -2.94
N LYS A 340 13.38 32.01 -4.09
CA LYS A 340 12.73 31.40 -5.27
C LYS A 340 13.29 30.03 -5.63
N ASN A 341 14.35 29.57 -4.97
CA ASN A 341 15.04 28.33 -5.36
C ASN A 341 15.40 27.48 -4.13
N ASN A 342 14.98 26.24 -4.16
CA ASN A 342 15.27 25.23 -3.14
C ASN A 342 15.85 23.98 -3.80
N LEU A 343 17.06 23.59 -3.37
CA LEU A 343 17.78 22.43 -3.86
C LEU A 343 17.71 21.30 -2.84
N ILE A 344 17.31 20.10 -3.27
CA ILE A 344 17.29 18.89 -2.47
C ILE A 344 18.29 17.92 -3.06
N THR A 345 19.15 17.34 -2.24
CA THR A 345 20.09 16.31 -2.67
C THR A 345 20.15 15.19 -1.65
N GLY A 346 20.55 14.02 -2.07
CA GLY A 346 20.71 12.91 -1.15
C GLY A 346 21.38 11.70 -1.78
N ILE A 347 21.72 10.78 -0.91
CA ILE A 347 22.27 9.47 -1.26
C ILE A 347 21.40 8.38 -0.65
N SER A 348 21.31 7.24 -1.30
CA SER A 348 20.66 6.07 -0.75
C SER A 348 21.49 4.81 -1.06
N TYR A 349 21.49 3.89 -0.12
CA TYR A 349 22.07 2.56 -0.27
C TYR A 349 21.14 1.53 0.34
N TYR A 350 20.91 0.44 -0.35
CA TYR A 350 20.29 -0.73 0.27
C TYR A 350 20.91 -2.02 -0.26
N LYS A 351 20.93 -3.03 0.60
CA LYS A 351 21.33 -4.40 0.28
C LYS A 351 20.23 -5.35 0.71
N THR A 352 19.82 -6.23 -0.21
CA THR A 352 18.84 -7.27 0.04
C THR A 352 19.48 -8.65 -0.06
N GLU A 353 19.16 -9.50 0.90
CA GLU A 353 19.53 -10.91 0.97
C GLU A 353 18.26 -11.75 0.91
N VAL A 354 18.21 -12.68 -0.03
CA VAL A 354 17.07 -13.59 -0.21
C VAL A 354 17.53 -15.03 -0.10
N ASN A 355 16.79 -15.83 0.66
CA ASN A 355 17.01 -17.27 0.78
C ASN A 355 15.68 -18.01 0.61
N ASN A 356 15.67 -19.03 -0.23
CA ASN A 356 14.58 -19.99 -0.37
C ASN A 356 15.13 -21.27 -0.99
N ASP A 357 15.07 -22.35 -0.26
CA ASP A 357 15.68 -23.62 -0.63
C ASP A 357 14.98 -24.32 -1.81
N VAL A 358 13.74 -23.92 -2.13
CA VAL A 358 12.96 -24.48 -3.24
C VAL A 358 13.19 -23.71 -4.55
N MET A 359 13.39 -22.38 -4.45
CA MET A 359 13.46 -21.49 -5.62
C MET A 359 14.88 -21.14 -6.04
N PHE A 360 15.85 -21.21 -5.13
CA PHE A 360 17.20 -20.73 -5.39
C PHE A 360 18.26 -21.77 -5.05
N ASP A 361 19.33 -21.75 -5.80
CA ASP A 361 20.54 -22.48 -5.50
C ASP A 361 21.36 -21.64 -4.51
N GLY A 362 21.02 -21.76 -3.21
CA GLY A 362 21.60 -20.99 -2.12
C GLY A 362 21.12 -19.53 -2.03
N LYS A 363 21.65 -18.83 -1.05
CA LYS A 363 21.36 -17.41 -0.77
C LYS A 363 21.76 -16.50 -1.95
N LYS A 364 20.91 -15.55 -2.27
CA LYS A 364 21.13 -14.51 -3.30
C LYS A 364 21.19 -13.13 -2.68
N GLU A 365 22.04 -12.28 -3.22
CA GLU A 365 22.25 -10.92 -2.75
C GLU A 365 22.19 -9.94 -3.92
N ILE A 366 21.55 -8.80 -3.69
CA ILE A 366 21.55 -7.64 -4.59
C ILE A 366 21.75 -6.36 -3.76
N ASP A 367 22.42 -5.38 -4.32
CA ASP A 367 22.55 -4.05 -3.73
C ASP A 367 22.36 -2.94 -4.75
N ASN A 368 21.95 -1.77 -4.26
CA ASN A 368 21.78 -0.58 -5.04
C ASN A 368 22.32 0.65 -4.29
N GLN A 369 23.05 1.49 -5.02
CA GLN A 369 23.56 2.77 -4.55
C GLN A 369 23.00 3.87 -5.43
N ALA A 370 22.64 5.00 -4.86
CA ALA A 370 22.15 6.10 -5.66
C ALA A 370 22.49 7.46 -5.08
N ILE A 371 22.62 8.43 -5.99
CA ILE A 371 22.64 9.86 -5.69
C ILE A 371 21.51 10.53 -6.45
N PHE A 372 20.85 11.49 -5.82
CA PHE A 372 19.79 12.26 -6.44
C PHE A 372 19.86 13.73 -6.12
N LEU A 373 19.28 14.51 -7.01
CA LEU A 373 19.20 15.96 -6.97
C LEU A 373 17.81 16.37 -7.46
N GLU A 374 17.14 17.29 -6.75
CA GLU A 374 15.94 17.99 -7.24
C GLU A 374 16.06 19.48 -6.97
N ASP A 375 15.91 20.28 -8.00
CA ASP A 375 15.81 21.73 -7.93
C ASP A 375 14.35 22.18 -8.10
N ARG A 376 13.89 23.06 -7.22
CA ARG A 376 12.56 23.67 -7.23
C ARG A 376 12.71 25.16 -7.42
N TRP A 377 12.35 25.63 -8.57
CA TRP A 377 12.53 27.00 -8.97
C TRP A 377 11.20 27.71 -9.26
N LYS A 378 10.85 28.68 -8.37
CA LYS A 378 9.74 29.62 -8.60
C LYS A 378 10.25 30.78 -9.47
N PHE A 379 10.33 30.56 -10.79
CA PHE A 379 10.90 31.54 -11.71
C PHE A 379 9.98 32.75 -11.99
N ALA A 380 8.68 32.62 -11.64
CA ALA A 380 7.73 33.72 -11.60
C ALA A 380 6.71 33.46 -10.48
N ASP A 381 5.94 34.47 -10.07
CA ASP A 381 5.03 34.39 -8.90
C ASP A 381 4.00 33.26 -9.01
N SER A 382 3.55 32.94 -10.22
CA SER A 382 2.56 31.87 -10.46
C SER A 382 3.15 30.65 -11.14
N TRP A 383 4.48 30.58 -11.37
CA TRP A 383 5.12 29.48 -12.06
C TRP A 383 6.21 28.82 -11.22
N GLN A 384 6.18 27.52 -11.16
CA GLN A 384 7.22 26.71 -10.52
C GLN A 384 7.67 25.60 -11.46
N LEU A 385 8.98 25.46 -11.63
CA LEU A 385 9.64 24.37 -12.34
C LEU A 385 10.36 23.49 -11.31
N ASN A 386 10.07 22.18 -11.33
CA ASN A 386 10.85 21.20 -10.60
C ASN A 386 11.64 20.35 -11.59
N THR A 387 12.95 20.27 -11.41
CA THR A 387 13.82 19.39 -12.21
C THR A 387 14.53 18.42 -11.28
N GLY A 388 14.47 17.15 -11.59
CA GLY A 388 15.08 16.08 -10.80
C GLY A 388 16.00 15.21 -11.65
N LEU A 389 17.06 14.72 -11.04
CA LEU A 389 18.00 13.78 -11.64
C LEU A 389 18.44 12.77 -10.59
N ARG A 390 18.39 11.50 -10.93
CA ARG A 390 18.88 10.42 -10.07
C ARG A 390 19.76 9.48 -10.89
N PHE A 391 20.87 9.10 -10.29
CA PHE A 391 21.78 8.08 -10.79
C PHE A 391 21.77 6.90 -9.83
N ASP A 392 21.40 5.73 -10.32
CA ASP A 392 21.42 4.47 -9.59
C ASP A 392 22.53 3.57 -10.16
N HIS A 393 23.25 2.87 -9.27
CA HIS A 393 24.16 1.79 -9.61
C HIS A 393 23.78 0.54 -8.85
N HIS A 394 23.50 -0.53 -9.59
CA HIS A 394 23.00 -1.80 -9.05
C HIS A 394 23.99 -2.92 -9.34
N SER A 395 24.14 -3.86 -8.41
CA SER A 395 25.11 -4.95 -8.48
C SER A 395 24.92 -5.91 -9.66
N THR A 396 23.75 -5.91 -10.34
CA THR A 396 23.46 -6.90 -11.40
C THR A 396 23.43 -6.29 -12.80
N TYR A 397 22.71 -5.19 -13.01
CA TYR A 397 22.49 -4.62 -14.36
C TYR A 397 23.33 -3.35 -14.65
N GLY A 398 24.12 -2.88 -13.69
CA GLY A 398 24.93 -1.67 -13.83
C GLY A 398 24.18 -0.38 -13.47
N SER A 399 24.18 0.64 -14.32
CA SER A 399 23.75 1.97 -13.94
C SER A 399 22.57 2.48 -14.76
N GLU A 400 21.71 3.30 -14.10
CA GLU A 400 20.58 4.01 -14.70
C GLU A 400 20.55 5.48 -14.31
N LEU A 401 20.18 6.31 -15.28
CA LEU A 401 19.96 7.75 -15.08
C LEU A 401 18.48 8.07 -15.34
N THR A 402 17.82 8.64 -14.34
CA THR A 402 16.38 8.96 -14.37
C THR A 402 16.13 10.46 -14.17
N PRO A 403 15.96 11.23 -15.25
CA PRO A 403 15.53 12.63 -15.19
C PRO A 403 14.02 12.75 -14.97
N ARG A 404 13.61 13.88 -14.34
CA ARG A 404 12.22 14.31 -14.17
C ARG A 404 12.11 15.81 -14.39
N ILE A 405 11.02 16.25 -14.99
CA ILE A 405 10.67 17.66 -15.12
C ILE A 405 9.18 17.79 -14.80
N SER A 406 8.84 18.77 -13.97
CA SER A 406 7.44 19.08 -13.65
C SER A 406 7.26 20.60 -13.62
N LEU A 407 6.24 21.07 -14.31
CA LEU A 407 5.88 22.47 -14.39
C LEU A 407 4.52 22.69 -13.73
N ASN A 408 4.44 23.62 -12.80
CA ASN A 408 3.21 24.05 -12.13
C ASN A 408 2.89 25.49 -12.49
N LYS A 409 1.63 25.75 -12.83
CA LYS A 409 1.08 27.09 -13.05
C LYS A 409 -0.07 27.30 -12.07
N LYS A 410 0.05 28.27 -11.18
CA LYS A 410 -1.08 28.80 -10.42
C LYS A 410 -1.86 29.76 -11.31
N LEU A 411 -3.10 29.42 -11.62
CA LEU A 411 -4.01 30.29 -12.37
C LEU A 411 -4.60 31.37 -11.45
N ASN A 412 -4.87 31.00 -10.21
CA ASN A 412 -5.28 31.85 -9.09
C ASN A 412 -4.93 31.12 -7.77
N GLU A 413 -5.38 31.65 -6.62
CA GLU A 413 -5.14 31.04 -5.30
C GLU A 413 -5.78 29.65 -5.15
N ASP A 414 -6.87 29.39 -5.86
CA ASP A 414 -7.71 28.19 -5.76
C ASP A 414 -7.44 27.16 -6.87
N THR A 415 -6.68 27.51 -7.90
CA THR A 415 -6.53 26.66 -9.09
C THR A 415 -5.09 26.59 -9.53
N ASN A 416 -4.58 25.36 -9.64
CA ASN A 416 -3.32 25.10 -10.31
C ASN A 416 -3.46 24.06 -11.43
N VAL A 417 -2.62 24.19 -12.44
CA VAL A 417 -2.45 23.21 -13.52
C VAL A 417 -1.01 22.78 -13.53
N TYR A 418 -0.76 21.49 -13.68
CA TYR A 418 0.60 20.95 -13.71
C TYR A 418 0.78 19.97 -14.87
N LEU A 419 2.00 19.96 -15.41
CA LEU A 419 2.50 18.97 -16.36
C LEU A 419 3.75 18.33 -15.78
N SER A 420 3.80 17.01 -15.73
CA SER A 420 4.94 16.25 -15.24
C SER A 420 5.36 15.21 -16.27
N TRP A 421 6.66 15.10 -16.48
CA TRP A 421 7.32 14.03 -17.22
C TRP A 421 8.47 13.47 -16.39
N GLY A 422 8.64 12.16 -16.44
CA GLY A 422 9.80 11.51 -15.85
C GLY A 422 10.14 10.21 -16.56
N LYS A 423 11.44 9.95 -16.69
CA LYS A 423 11.93 8.62 -17.02
C LYS A 423 11.77 7.74 -15.79
N VAL A 424 11.38 6.50 -15.99
CA VAL A 424 11.19 5.52 -14.94
C VAL A 424 11.90 4.22 -15.28
N PHE A 425 12.23 3.44 -14.24
CA PHE A 425 12.78 2.10 -14.43
C PHE A 425 12.37 1.15 -13.31
N LYS A 426 12.40 -0.16 -13.61
CA LYS A 426 12.31 -1.25 -12.63
C LYS A 426 13.49 -2.19 -12.80
N ALA A 427 14.25 -2.41 -11.74
CA ALA A 427 15.29 -3.42 -11.67
C ALA A 427 14.69 -4.83 -11.79
N PRO A 428 15.38 -5.80 -12.44
CA PRO A 428 15.04 -7.20 -12.30
C PRO A 428 15.12 -7.63 -10.84
N THR A 429 14.16 -8.41 -10.39
CA THR A 429 14.11 -8.93 -9.02
C THR A 429 15.02 -10.14 -8.86
N VAL A 430 15.26 -10.56 -7.62
CA VAL A 430 16.01 -11.80 -7.35
C VAL A 430 15.34 -13.02 -8.00
N GLN A 431 14.01 -13.07 -8.03
CA GLN A 431 13.26 -14.13 -8.73
C GLN A 431 13.48 -14.07 -10.24
N ASP A 432 13.41 -12.89 -10.84
CA ASP A 432 13.63 -12.73 -12.28
C ASP A 432 15.05 -13.19 -12.70
N LEU A 433 16.03 -12.94 -11.85
CA LEU A 433 17.45 -13.24 -12.14
C LEU A 433 17.85 -14.69 -11.85
N TYR A 434 17.35 -15.27 -10.74
CA TYR A 434 17.97 -16.46 -10.15
C TYR A 434 17.02 -17.60 -9.85
N TRP A 435 15.73 -17.53 -10.19
CA TRP A 435 14.81 -18.66 -9.97
C TRP A 435 15.33 -19.93 -10.66
N LYS A 436 15.37 -21.04 -9.94
CA LYS A 436 15.78 -22.34 -10.46
C LYS A 436 15.00 -23.42 -9.74
N GLN A 437 13.83 -23.75 -10.27
CA GLN A 437 12.94 -24.73 -9.67
C GLN A 437 12.47 -25.73 -10.71
N ASN A 438 12.53 -27.02 -10.38
CA ASN A 438 11.89 -28.08 -11.14
C ASN A 438 10.60 -28.50 -10.44
N MET A 439 9.49 -28.52 -11.17
CA MET A 439 8.19 -29.00 -10.74
C MET A 439 7.75 -30.12 -11.68
N PRO A 440 8.36 -31.32 -11.56
CA PRO A 440 8.07 -32.42 -12.48
C PRO A 440 6.61 -32.82 -12.40
N TYR A 441 6.05 -33.24 -13.54
CA TYR A 441 4.68 -33.72 -13.65
C TYR A 441 4.64 -35.04 -14.42
N GLU A 442 3.66 -35.87 -14.07
CA GLU A 442 3.41 -37.14 -14.76
C GLU A 442 2.30 -36.94 -15.80
N TYR A 443 2.58 -37.41 -17.03
CA TYR A 443 1.58 -37.47 -18.10
C TYR A 443 1.67 -38.83 -18.81
N ASN A 444 0.55 -39.57 -18.87
CA ASN A 444 0.47 -40.90 -19.44
C ASN A 444 1.51 -41.91 -18.91
N GLY A 445 1.81 -41.88 -17.60
CA GLY A 445 2.78 -42.75 -16.96
C GLY A 445 4.26 -42.35 -17.18
N VAL A 446 4.54 -41.21 -17.81
CA VAL A 446 5.88 -40.70 -18.06
C VAL A 446 6.07 -39.42 -17.27
N TRP A 447 7.20 -39.32 -16.56
CA TRP A 447 7.59 -38.12 -15.83
C TRP A 447 8.30 -37.13 -16.74
N TYR A 448 7.87 -35.87 -16.69
CA TYR A 448 8.45 -34.75 -17.43
C TYR A 448 8.95 -33.68 -16.46
N ASP A 449 10.13 -33.18 -16.72
CA ASP A 449 10.66 -32.01 -16.03
C ASP A 449 9.88 -30.75 -16.42
N SER A 450 9.61 -29.89 -15.44
CA SER A 450 8.97 -28.57 -15.64
C SER A 450 9.80 -27.50 -14.92
N TRP A 451 10.78 -26.97 -15.62
CA TRP A 451 11.70 -25.99 -15.06
C TRP A 451 11.14 -24.58 -15.12
N THR A 452 11.26 -23.84 -14.00
CA THR A 452 11.14 -22.39 -13.93
C THR A 452 12.52 -21.80 -13.69
N LEU A 453 12.98 -20.94 -14.59
CA LEU A 453 14.34 -20.41 -14.62
C LEU A 453 14.35 -18.88 -14.66
N GLY A 454 15.12 -18.25 -13.79
CA GLY A 454 15.50 -16.85 -13.91
C GLY A 454 16.49 -16.64 -15.07
N ASN A 455 16.83 -15.37 -15.29
CA ASN A 455 17.78 -15.00 -16.32
C ASN A 455 18.71 -13.89 -15.80
N PRO A 456 19.98 -14.20 -15.50
CA PRO A 456 20.94 -13.21 -15.00
C PRO A 456 21.28 -12.07 -15.99
N ASP A 457 21.00 -12.27 -17.29
CA ASP A 457 21.28 -11.29 -18.35
C ASP A 457 20.16 -10.26 -18.54
N LEU A 458 19.14 -10.24 -17.67
CA LEU A 458 18.04 -9.30 -17.74
C LEU A 458 18.52 -7.85 -17.55
N LYS A 459 17.96 -6.98 -18.39
CA LYS A 459 18.09 -5.52 -18.29
C LYS A 459 16.92 -4.96 -17.47
N PRO A 460 17.09 -3.75 -16.85
CA PRO A 460 15.97 -3.07 -16.23
C PRO A 460 14.88 -2.73 -17.25
N GLU A 461 13.63 -2.83 -16.83
CA GLU A 461 12.50 -2.24 -17.55
C GLU A 461 12.64 -0.71 -17.53
N LYS A 462 12.36 -0.02 -18.62
CA LYS A 462 12.55 1.43 -18.76
C LYS A 462 11.39 2.06 -19.49
N GLY A 463 11.04 3.28 -19.10
CA GLY A 463 9.99 3.99 -19.81
C GLY A 463 9.87 5.45 -19.46
N ASN A 464 8.81 6.04 -20.00
CA ASN A 464 8.43 7.42 -19.72
C ASN A 464 7.02 7.46 -19.17
N VAL A 465 6.80 8.34 -18.21
CA VAL A 465 5.48 8.63 -17.66
C VAL A 465 5.19 10.12 -17.79
N TRP A 466 4.02 10.43 -18.32
CA TRP A 466 3.50 11.79 -18.48
C TRP A 466 2.23 11.93 -17.67
N THR A 467 2.07 13.05 -16.98
CA THR A 467 0.84 13.39 -16.25
C THR A 467 0.53 14.87 -16.45
N LEU A 468 -0.67 15.16 -16.90
CA LEU A 468 -1.24 16.51 -16.93
C LEU A 468 -2.43 16.54 -15.98
N GLY A 469 -2.50 17.52 -15.09
CA GLY A 469 -3.62 17.60 -14.14
C GLY A 469 -3.89 18.98 -13.62
N THR A 470 -4.99 19.08 -12.87
CA THR A 470 -5.43 20.30 -12.18
C THR A 470 -6.03 19.96 -10.83
N ASN A 471 -5.80 20.83 -9.87
CA ASN A 471 -6.51 20.86 -8.60
C ASN A 471 -7.19 22.22 -8.51
N THR A 472 -8.50 22.22 -8.26
CA THR A 472 -9.32 23.44 -8.28
C THR A 472 -10.27 23.44 -7.10
N LYS A 473 -10.22 24.48 -6.29
CA LYS A 473 -11.25 24.81 -5.31
C LYS A 473 -12.30 25.64 -6.02
N ILE A 474 -13.36 24.99 -6.53
CA ILE A 474 -14.44 25.66 -7.27
C ILE A 474 -15.21 26.64 -6.37
N SER A 475 -15.34 26.29 -5.09
CA SER A 475 -15.94 27.12 -4.04
C SER A 475 -15.39 26.68 -2.68
N GLU A 476 -15.71 27.42 -1.60
CA GLU A 476 -15.37 27.03 -0.22
C GLU A 476 -15.88 25.62 0.16
N LYS A 477 -16.87 25.12 -0.56
CA LYS A 477 -17.50 23.82 -0.32
C LYS A 477 -17.18 22.76 -1.37
N THR A 478 -16.48 23.10 -2.45
CA THR A 478 -16.31 22.18 -3.58
C THR A 478 -14.88 22.15 -4.08
N ASN A 479 -14.25 20.98 -4.01
CA ASN A 479 -12.96 20.70 -4.62
C ASN A 479 -13.12 19.77 -5.82
N PHE A 480 -12.42 20.08 -6.89
CA PHE A 480 -12.32 19.27 -8.10
C PHE A 480 -10.89 18.95 -8.42
N THR A 481 -10.61 17.71 -8.76
CA THR A 481 -9.31 17.28 -9.28
C THR A 481 -9.52 16.50 -10.56
N ALA A 482 -8.65 16.75 -11.54
CA ALA A 482 -8.64 16.00 -12.78
C ALA A 482 -7.20 15.73 -13.20
N SER A 483 -6.94 14.55 -13.75
CA SER A 483 -5.66 14.24 -14.37
C SER A 483 -5.82 13.28 -15.54
N VAL A 484 -4.91 13.38 -16.50
CA VAL A 484 -4.70 12.41 -17.57
C VAL A 484 -3.27 11.92 -17.51
N PHE A 485 -3.06 10.66 -17.79
CA PHE A 485 -1.73 10.04 -17.75
C PHE A 485 -1.48 9.18 -18.98
N TYR A 486 -0.20 9.07 -19.33
CA TYR A 486 0.31 8.16 -20.34
C TYR A 486 1.66 7.61 -19.91
N SER A 487 1.86 6.30 -20.07
CA SER A 487 3.17 5.68 -19.91
C SER A 487 3.47 4.71 -21.04
N ASP A 488 4.74 4.63 -21.42
CA ASP A 488 5.28 3.61 -22.30
C ASP A 488 6.51 2.98 -21.64
N ILE A 489 6.51 1.65 -21.54
CA ILE A 489 7.59 0.86 -20.95
C ILE A 489 8.15 -0.07 -22.02
N LYS A 490 9.46 -0.14 -22.08
CA LYS A 490 10.23 -1.05 -22.93
C LYS A 490 11.02 -2.01 -22.08
N ASP A 491 11.45 -3.10 -22.69
CA ASP A 491 12.22 -4.14 -22.03
C ASP A 491 11.49 -4.72 -20.79
N ALA A 492 10.15 -4.66 -20.79
CA ALA A 492 9.35 -5.21 -19.71
C ALA A 492 9.64 -6.71 -19.57
N ILE A 493 9.77 -7.17 -18.33
CA ILE A 493 10.11 -8.55 -18.03
C ILE A 493 8.84 -9.40 -18.14
N ALA A 494 8.95 -10.45 -18.96
CA ALA A 494 7.89 -11.42 -19.17
C ALA A 494 8.42 -12.83 -18.95
N TRP A 495 7.60 -13.65 -18.31
CA TRP A 495 7.86 -15.07 -18.13
C TRP A 495 7.16 -15.86 -19.24
N LYS A 496 7.91 -16.67 -20.00
CA LYS A 496 7.39 -17.49 -21.09
C LYS A 496 8.23 -18.75 -21.31
N GLY A 497 7.69 -19.73 -22.06
CA GLY A 497 8.43 -20.90 -22.49
C GLY A 497 9.64 -20.51 -23.33
N ASN A 498 10.79 -21.11 -23.05
CA ASN A 498 11.99 -21.03 -23.88
C ASN A 498 12.08 -22.20 -24.87
N SER A 499 13.11 -22.22 -25.74
CA SER A 499 13.33 -23.28 -26.74
C SER A 499 13.53 -24.68 -26.13
N ASN A 500 13.86 -24.77 -24.86
CA ASN A 500 14.11 -26.04 -24.14
C ASN A 500 12.91 -26.49 -23.31
N GLY A 501 11.75 -25.82 -23.46
CA GLY A 501 10.52 -26.14 -22.72
C GLY A 501 10.47 -25.59 -21.29
N ALA A 502 11.49 -24.91 -20.79
CA ALA A 502 11.47 -24.27 -19.49
C ALA A 502 10.69 -22.94 -19.51
N TYR A 503 10.01 -22.60 -18.43
CA TYR A 503 9.39 -21.28 -18.21
C TYR A 503 10.47 -20.33 -17.69
N GLN A 504 10.76 -19.27 -18.44
CA GLN A 504 11.92 -18.40 -18.18
C GLN A 504 11.58 -16.91 -18.33
N ALA A 505 12.30 -16.06 -17.57
CA ALA A 505 12.18 -14.61 -17.62
C ALA A 505 12.96 -14.00 -18.80
N PHE A 506 12.33 -13.04 -19.52
CA PHE A 506 12.92 -12.33 -20.66
C PHE A 506 12.51 -10.88 -20.71
N ASN A 507 13.37 -10.00 -21.26
CA ASN A 507 13.02 -8.62 -21.64
C ASN A 507 12.39 -8.61 -23.04
N VAL A 508 11.13 -8.88 -23.16
CA VAL A 508 10.46 -9.03 -24.47
C VAL A 508 9.26 -8.13 -24.65
N ALA A 509 8.69 -7.62 -23.55
CA ALA A 509 7.43 -6.91 -23.60
C ALA A 509 7.62 -5.41 -23.79
N LYS A 510 6.63 -4.82 -24.46
CA LYS A 510 6.38 -3.37 -24.46
C LYS A 510 5.01 -3.16 -23.83
N GLU A 511 4.91 -2.18 -22.95
CA GLU A 511 3.66 -1.89 -22.27
C GLU A 511 3.28 -0.44 -22.50
N LYS A 512 1.97 -0.20 -22.65
CA LYS A 512 1.40 1.15 -22.74
C LYS A 512 0.24 1.25 -21.77
N ARG A 513 0.21 2.33 -21.01
CA ARG A 513 -0.90 2.67 -20.14
C ARG A 513 -1.34 4.08 -20.42
N ARG A 514 -2.65 4.28 -20.40
CA ARG A 514 -3.26 5.59 -20.56
C ARG A 514 -4.57 5.64 -19.82
N GLY A 515 -4.89 6.81 -19.32
CA GLY A 515 -6.17 6.95 -18.61
C GLY A 515 -6.38 8.35 -18.10
N MET A 516 -7.46 8.47 -17.30
CA MET A 516 -7.84 9.70 -16.63
C MET A 516 -8.45 9.41 -15.27
N GLU A 517 -8.32 10.37 -14.40
CA GLU A 517 -8.95 10.41 -13.09
C GLU A 517 -9.71 11.73 -12.96
N LEU A 518 -10.93 11.66 -12.46
CA LEU A 518 -11.77 12.80 -12.12
C LEU A 518 -12.27 12.57 -10.70
N SER A 519 -12.26 13.61 -9.87
CA SER A 519 -12.85 13.57 -8.53
C SER A 519 -13.41 14.91 -8.16
N ILE A 520 -14.60 14.89 -7.59
CA ILE A 520 -15.27 16.04 -6.98
C ILE A 520 -15.66 15.69 -5.56
N ASN A 521 -15.36 16.58 -4.64
CA ASN A 521 -15.78 16.51 -3.24
C ASN A 521 -16.60 17.75 -2.92
N HIS A 522 -17.76 17.58 -2.27
CA HIS A 522 -18.68 18.67 -1.98
C HIS A 522 -19.23 18.60 -0.56
N TYR A 523 -19.21 19.72 0.13
CA TYR A 523 -19.93 19.92 1.39
C TYR A 523 -21.31 20.56 1.09
N PHE A 524 -22.39 19.81 1.23
CA PHE A 524 -23.74 20.33 1.10
C PHE A 524 -24.04 21.31 2.24
N ASN A 525 -23.61 20.96 3.44
CA ASN A 525 -23.62 21.79 4.66
C ASN A 525 -22.53 21.30 5.62
N ASP A 526 -22.47 21.83 6.84
CA ASP A 526 -21.45 21.52 7.84
C ASP A 526 -21.48 20.03 8.29
N ASN A 527 -22.63 19.37 8.15
CA ASN A 527 -22.83 17.99 8.58
C ASN A 527 -22.87 16.99 7.43
N LEU A 528 -23.11 17.42 6.20
CA LEU A 528 -23.31 16.53 5.05
C LEU A 528 -22.30 16.83 3.96
N SER A 529 -21.52 15.83 3.59
CA SER A 529 -20.57 15.88 2.48
C SER A 529 -20.72 14.66 1.57
N GLY A 530 -20.21 14.77 0.36
CA GLY A 530 -20.18 13.66 -0.57
C GLY A 530 -19.04 13.78 -1.56
N TYR A 531 -18.71 12.68 -2.19
CA TYR A 531 -17.75 12.64 -3.27
C TYR A 531 -18.25 11.80 -4.44
N LEU A 532 -17.73 12.13 -5.61
CA LEU A 532 -17.87 11.34 -6.82
C LEU A 532 -16.51 11.25 -7.49
N SER A 533 -16.08 10.07 -7.90
CA SER A 533 -14.86 9.89 -8.68
C SER A 533 -15.07 8.93 -9.83
N TYR A 534 -14.33 9.15 -10.90
CA TYR A 534 -14.24 8.28 -12.05
C TYR A 534 -12.77 8.06 -12.40
N THR A 535 -12.40 6.79 -12.59
CA THR A 535 -11.09 6.39 -13.09
C THR A 535 -11.27 5.57 -14.35
N TYR A 536 -10.62 6.00 -15.42
CA TYR A 536 -10.42 5.20 -16.62
C TYR A 536 -8.96 4.82 -16.73
N ALA A 537 -8.67 3.53 -16.91
CA ALA A 537 -7.32 3.04 -17.12
C ALA A 537 -7.32 1.93 -18.19
N LYS A 538 -6.57 2.13 -19.26
CA LYS A 538 -6.28 1.10 -20.26
C LYS A 538 -4.82 0.72 -20.19
N SER A 539 -4.54 -0.57 -19.97
CA SER A 539 -3.21 -1.15 -19.99
C SER A 539 -3.12 -2.18 -21.10
N GLU A 540 -2.08 -2.10 -21.90
CA GLU A 540 -1.84 -2.99 -23.05
C GLU A 540 -0.38 -3.46 -23.01
N ARG A 541 -0.18 -4.74 -23.34
CA ARG A 541 1.14 -5.37 -23.40
C ARG A 541 1.37 -5.98 -24.78
N ASN A 542 2.59 -5.95 -25.26
CA ASN A 542 3.00 -6.59 -26.51
C ASN A 542 4.26 -7.43 -26.26
N ASP A 543 4.10 -8.75 -26.30
CA ASP A 543 5.16 -9.74 -26.15
C ASP A 543 5.76 -10.19 -27.50
N GLY A 544 5.58 -9.39 -28.56
CA GLY A 544 6.07 -9.68 -29.92
C GLY A 544 4.97 -9.99 -30.94
N TYR A 545 3.73 -10.22 -30.50
CA TYR A 545 2.61 -10.62 -31.35
C TYR A 545 1.52 -9.54 -31.51
N GLY A 546 1.78 -8.32 -31.07
CA GLY A 546 0.82 -7.20 -31.06
C GLY A 546 0.39 -6.82 -29.64
N TYR A 547 -0.30 -5.68 -29.51
CA TYR A 547 -0.79 -5.20 -28.23
C TYR A 547 -2.09 -5.91 -27.84
N VAL A 548 -2.12 -6.46 -26.64
CA VAL A 548 -3.28 -7.08 -26.01
C VAL A 548 -3.56 -6.43 -24.64
N ASN A 549 -4.77 -6.60 -24.11
CA ASN A 549 -5.09 -6.11 -22.78
C ASN A 549 -4.20 -6.79 -21.73
N TYR A 550 -3.74 -5.99 -20.77
CA TYR A 550 -2.97 -6.50 -19.64
C TYR A 550 -3.90 -7.11 -18.59
N ASP A 551 -3.40 -8.11 -17.85
CA ASP A 551 -4.17 -8.83 -16.84
C ASP A 551 -4.59 -7.98 -15.65
N ASN A 552 -5.69 -8.39 -14.99
CA ASN A 552 -6.20 -7.81 -13.74
C ASN A 552 -6.50 -6.30 -13.79
N ILE A 553 -6.96 -5.82 -14.95
CA ILE A 553 -7.29 -4.41 -15.17
C ILE A 553 -8.78 -4.17 -14.98
N LYS A 554 -9.09 -3.08 -14.30
CA LYS A 554 -10.44 -2.51 -14.14
C LYS A 554 -10.54 -1.22 -14.94
N PRO A 555 -10.96 -1.26 -16.22
CA PRO A 555 -10.88 -0.09 -17.11
C PRO A 555 -11.73 1.08 -16.66
N ASN A 556 -12.89 0.82 -16.07
CA ASN A 556 -13.79 1.88 -15.62
C ASN A 556 -14.20 1.62 -14.17
N ILE A 557 -13.88 2.57 -13.31
CA ILE A 557 -14.26 2.53 -11.91
C ILE A 557 -14.98 3.84 -11.57
N TYR A 558 -16.20 3.72 -11.08
CA TYR A 558 -16.97 4.84 -10.54
C TYR A 558 -17.11 4.62 -9.04
N ARG A 559 -16.80 5.64 -8.24
CA ARG A 559 -17.01 5.62 -6.80
C ARG A 559 -17.82 6.84 -6.40
N ALA A 560 -18.77 6.64 -5.51
CA ALA A 560 -19.56 7.70 -4.92
C ALA A 560 -19.72 7.43 -3.43
N GLY A 561 -19.69 8.47 -2.63
CA GLY A 561 -19.92 8.33 -1.20
C GLY A 561 -20.65 9.53 -0.63
N ILE A 562 -21.36 9.30 0.46
CA ILE A 562 -22.02 10.33 1.26
C ILE A 562 -21.64 10.10 2.71
N LYS A 563 -21.24 11.19 3.37
CA LYS A 563 -20.94 11.21 4.81
C LYS A 563 -21.84 12.23 5.49
N TYR A 564 -22.56 11.76 6.50
CA TYR A 564 -23.20 12.64 7.48
C TYR A 564 -22.39 12.58 8.79
N LYS A 565 -22.02 13.73 9.34
CA LYS A 565 -21.27 13.83 10.58
C LYS A 565 -21.81 14.97 11.44
N ASN A 566 -22.19 14.65 12.66
CA ASN A 566 -22.44 15.64 13.70
C ASN A 566 -21.65 15.29 14.96
N GLU A 567 -21.86 15.98 16.07
CA GLU A 567 -21.13 15.76 17.32
C GLU A 567 -21.17 14.31 17.82
N LYS A 568 -22.29 13.58 17.59
CA LYS A 568 -22.51 12.23 18.13
C LYS A 568 -22.56 11.14 17.07
N LEU A 569 -22.98 11.45 15.85
CA LEU A 569 -23.31 10.44 14.84
C LEU A 569 -22.49 10.68 13.57
N ILE A 570 -21.85 9.62 13.08
CA ILE A 570 -21.24 9.57 11.75
C ILE A 570 -21.93 8.46 10.96
N LEU A 571 -22.41 8.77 9.77
CA LEU A 571 -22.94 7.80 8.82
C LEU A 571 -22.15 7.90 7.53
N ASN A 572 -21.72 6.77 7.02
CA ASN A 572 -20.97 6.66 5.75
C ASN A 572 -21.68 5.71 4.81
N MET A 573 -21.74 6.09 3.54
CA MET A 573 -22.17 5.24 2.43
C MET A 573 -21.14 5.32 1.33
N ASP A 574 -20.66 4.17 0.87
CA ASP A 574 -19.71 4.05 -0.23
C ASP A 574 -20.25 3.10 -1.30
N LEU A 575 -20.39 3.60 -2.52
CA LEU A 575 -20.73 2.84 -3.71
C LEU A 575 -19.48 2.70 -4.59
N ASN A 576 -19.17 1.49 -5.01
CA ASN A 576 -18.11 1.19 -5.97
C ASN A 576 -18.68 0.39 -7.14
N VAL A 577 -18.53 0.92 -8.34
CA VAL A 577 -18.98 0.30 -9.59
C VAL A 577 -17.78 0.05 -10.49
N VAL A 578 -17.56 -1.19 -10.87
CA VAL A 578 -16.52 -1.62 -11.80
C VAL A 578 -17.18 -2.09 -13.09
N ASN A 579 -16.70 -1.60 -14.22
CA ASN A 579 -17.23 -1.98 -15.53
C ASN A 579 -16.13 -2.38 -16.50
N GLY A 580 -16.32 -3.55 -17.13
CA GLY A 580 -15.45 -4.05 -18.19
C GLY A 580 -14.12 -4.60 -17.70
N GLN A 581 -14.05 -5.16 -16.48
CA GLN A 581 -12.80 -5.73 -15.96
C GLN A 581 -12.24 -6.83 -16.86
N VAL A 582 -10.90 -6.90 -16.94
CA VAL A 582 -10.14 -7.96 -17.58
C VAL A 582 -9.35 -8.66 -16.51
N LEU A 583 -9.67 -9.93 -16.21
CA LEU A 583 -9.01 -10.69 -15.14
C LEU A 583 -7.80 -11.46 -15.65
N MET A 584 -7.89 -12.02 -16.85
CA MET A 584 -6.79 -12.74 -17.48
C MET A 584 -6.98 -12.73 -19.00
N TYR A 585 -5.89 -12.50 -19.72
CA TYR A 585 -5.84 -12.62 -21.17
C TYR A 585 -5.06 -13.88 -21.55
N THR A 586 -5.72 -14.86 -22.12
CA THR A 586 -5.09 -16.14 -22.47
C THR A 586 -5.46 -16.53 -23.91
N ASN A 587 -4.45 -16.89 -24.71
CA ASN A 587 -4.61 -17.36 -26.10
C ASN A 587 -5.45 -16.44 -27.01
N GLY A 588 -5.32 -15.13 -26.86
CA GLY A 588 -6.04 -14.16 -27.67
C GLY A 588 -7.44 -13.81 -27.19
N TYR A 589 -7.88 -14.33 -26.05
CA TYR A 589 -9.21 -14.10 -25.48
C TYR A 589 -9.14 -13.55 -24.05
N ASP A 590 -9.98 -12.54 -23.78
CA ASP A 590 -10.20 -12.07 -22.42
C ASP A 590 -10.90 -13.18 -21.61
N SER A 591 -10.31 -13.60 -20.51
CA SER A 591 -10.92 -14.53 -19.57
C SER A 591 -11.35 -13.78 -18.31
N TYR A 592 -12.63 -13.86 -17.99
CA TYR A 592 -13.19 -13.24 -16.77
C TYR A 592 -13.32 -14.25 -15.63
N GLY A 593 -12.81 -15.47 -15.83
CA GLY A 593 -13.06 -16.55 -14.90
C GLY A 593 -14.56 -16.89 -14.88
N TYR A 594 -15.14 -16.96 -13.68
CA TYR A 594 -16.57 -17.07 -13.48
C TYR A 594 -17.20 -15.76 -12.99
N ALA A 595 -16.38 -14.76 -12.66
CA ALA A 595 -16.85 -13.47 -12.17
C ALA A 595 -17.52 -12.67 -13.28
N ASP A 596 -18.44 -11.82 -12.88
CA ASP A 596 -19.07 -10.87 -13.78
C ASP A 596 -18.05 -9.84 -14.27
N LYS A 597 -18.13 -9.50 -15.57
CA LYS A 597 -17.30 -8.46 -16.19
C LYS A 597 -17.51 -7.09 -15.55
N SER A 598 -18.68 -6.89 -14.95
CA SER A 598 -19.08 -5.67 -14.27
C SER A 598 -19.81 -6.01 -12.98
N TYR A 599 -19.55 -5.26 -11.94
CA TYR A 599 -20.19 -5.44 -10.64
C TYR A 599 -20.29 -4.10 -9.89
N PHE A 600 -21.12 -4.07 -8.87
CA PHE A 600 -21.14 -2.97 -7.91
C PHE A 600 -21.26 -3.48 -6.49
N THR A 601 -20.59 -2.79 -5.57
CA THR A 601 -20.65 -3.03 -4.14
C THR A 601 -21.13 -1.80 -3.42
N LEU A 602 -21.92 -1.99 -2.38
CA LEU A 602 -22.36 -0.96 -1.46
C LEU A 602 -21.87 -1.31 -0.05
N ASP A 603 -21.15 -0.38 0.56
CA ASP A 603 -20.72 -0.44 1.95
C ASP A 603 -21.44 0.65 2.74
N LEU A 604 -21.90 0.34 3.95
CA LEU A 604 -22.52 1.27 4.89
C LEU A 604 -21.81 1.22 6.23
N GLY A 605 -21.60 2.37 6.84
CA GLY A 605 -21.01 2.50 8.16
C GLY A 605 -21.83 3.46 9.03
N ALA A 606 -21.90 3.16 10.32
CA ALA A 606 -22.44 4.06 11.33
C ALA A 606 -21.56 4.04 12.59
N GLN A 607 -21.29 5.22 13.15
CA GLN A 607 -20.63 5.38 14.45
C GLN A 607 -21.45 6.27 15.33
N TYR A 608 -21.54 5.93 16.60
CA TYR A 608 -22.22 6.73 17.61
C TYR A 608 -21.32 6.97 18.81
N LYS A 609 -21.03 8.24 19.10
CA LYS A 609 -20.31 8.66 20.32
C LYS A 609 -21.29 8.60 21.50
N ILE A 610 -21.10 7.64 22.40
CA ILE A 610 -21.88 7.50 23.63
C ILE A 610 -21.59 8.68 24.56
N ASN A 611 -20.30 9.00 24.70
CA ASN A 611 -19.78 10.17 25.40
C ASN A 611 -18.44 10.60 24.76
N LYS A 612 -17.67 11.48 25.43
CA LYS A 612 -16.36 11.93 24.94
C LYS A 612 -15.31 10.82 24.80
N ASP A 613 -15.42 9.76 25.59
CA ASP A 613 -14.43 8.70 25.71
C ASP A 613 -14.84 7.41 24.99
N ALA A 614 -16.15 7.22 24.74
CA ALA A 614 -16.68 5.96 24.23
C ALA A 614 -17.46 6.15 22.93
N LYS A 615 -17.17 5.31 21.94
CA LYS A 615 -17.95 5.18 20.71
C LYS A 615 -18.24 3.73 20.37
N VAL A 616 -19.36 3.50 19.71
CA VAL A 616 -19.73 2.22 19.11
C VAL A 616 -19.86 2.40 17.60
N PHE A 617 -19.60 1.34 16.86
CA PHE A 617 -19.73 1.38 15.41
C PHE A 617 -20.27 0.07 14.85
N ILE A 618 -20.91 0.17 13.68
CA ILE A 618 -21.28 -0.96 12.83
C ILE A 618 -20.88 -0.65 11.41
N LYS A 619 -20.41 -1.66 10.67
CA LYS A 619 -20.10 -1.54 9.25
C LYS A 619 -20.56 -2.79 8.51
N GLY A 620 -21.20 -2.58 7.36
CA GLY A 620 -21.61 -3.64 6.43
C GLY A 620 -20.84 -3.50 5.13
N TYR A 621 -20.32 -4.61 4.63
CA TYR A 621 -19.53 -4.69 3.40
C TYR A 621 -20.28 -5.49 2.34
N ASN A 622 -20.12 -5.09 1.08
CA ASN A 622 -20.74 -5.76 -0.07
C ASN A 622 -22.22 -6.07 0.15
N LEU A 623 -22.99 -5.08 0.63
CA LEU A 623 -24.40 -5.26 0.98
C LEU A 623 -25.28 -5.66 -0.22
N THR A 624 -24.83 -5.37 -1.44
CA THR A 624 -25.41 -5.85 -2.68
C THR A 624 -25.23 -7.34 -2.88
N ASN A 625 -24.34 -7.95 -2.10
CA ASN A 625 -23.95 -9.35 -2.23
C ASN A 625 -23.49 -9.70 -3.66
N ALA A 626 -22.72 -8.78 -4.26
CA ALA A 626 -22.16 -8.96 -5.59
C ALA A 626 -21.21 -10.17 -5.63
N ARG A 627 -21.29 -10.92 -6.73
CA ARG A 627 -20.32 -11.97 -7.07
C ARG A 627 -19.21 -11.34 -7.89
N TYR A 628 -17.98 -11.35 -7.40
CA TYR A 628 -16.86 -10.76 -8.11
C TYR A 628 -15.51 -11.37 -7.72
N GLN A 629 -14.53 -11.14 -8.57
CA GLN A 629 -13.11 -11.39 -8.34
C GLN A 629 -12.34 -10.11 -8.64
N GLU A 630 -11.18 -9.96 -8.00
CA GLU A 630 -10.24 -8.87 -8.28
C GLU A 630 -8.96 -9.38 -8.95
N TYR A 631 -8.65 -10.65 -8.76
CA TYR A 631 -7.54 -11.36 -9.38
C TYR A 631 -8.07 -12.55 -10.20
N GLY A 632 -7.49 -12.76 -11.40
CA GLY A 632 -7.99 -13.74 -12.36
C GLY A 632 -7.66 -15.18 -12.03
N GLY A 633 -8.43 -16.06 -12.62
CA GLY A 633 -8.26 -17.51 -12.61
C GLY A 633 -9.54 -18.26 -12.26
N LYS A 634 -9.65 -19.41 -12.88
CA LYS A 634 -10.68 -20.42 -12.60
C LYS A 634 -10.07 -21.80 -12.60
N TYR A 635 -10.67 -22.71 -11.87
CA TYR A 635 -10.34 -24.13 -11.94
C TYR A 635 -10.96 -24.79 -13.18
N SER A 636 -10.55 -26.01 -13.48
CA SER A 636 -11.07 -26.78 -14.63
C SER A 636 -12.58 -27.07 -14.56
N ASN A 637 -13.14 -27.13 -13.34
CA ASN A 637 -14.58 -27.28 -13.11
C ASN A 637 -15.39 -25.98 -13.27
N GLY A 638 -14.74 -24.85 -13.65
CA GLY A 638 -15.37 -23.54 -13.82
C GLY A 638 -15.46 -22.69 -12.56
N GLU A 639 -15.15 -23.23 -11.38
CA GLU A 639 -15.15 -22.49 -10.11
C GLU A 639 -14.08 -21.40 -10.09
N ALA A 640 -14.40 -20.26 -9.45
CA ALA A 640 -13.44 -19.18 -9.24
C ALA A 640 -12.27 -19.63 -8.39
N LYS A 641 -11.07 -19.25 -8.81
CA LYS A 641 -9.87 -19.49 -8.00
C LYS A 641 -9.79 -18.54 -6.80
N TYR A 642 -10.21 -17.28 -6.98
CA TYR A 642 -10.08 -16.21 -5.97
C TYR A 642 -11.40 -15.44 -5.79
N PRO A 643 -12.50 -16.09 -5.36
CA PRO A 643 -13.77 -15.40 -5.19
C PRO A 643 -13.70 -14.44 -4.00
N MET A 644 -14.22 -13.23 -4.19
CA MET A 644 -14.29 -12.24 -3.13
C MET A 644 -15.43 -12.54 -2.14
N PRO A 645 -15.30 -12.11 -0.88
CA PRO A 645 -16.29 -12.35 0.16
C PRO A 645 -17.69 -11.83 -0.20
N SER A 646 -18.70 -12.61 0.17
CA SER A 646 -20.11 -12.19 0.14
C SER A 646 -20.36 -11.07 1.17
N ARG A 647 -21.63 -10.62 1.33
CA ARG A 647 -21.96 -9.58 2.31
C ARG A 647 -21.52 -9.98 3.72
N SER A 648 -21.02 -8.99 4.47
CA SER A 648 -20.56 -9.20 5.83
C SER A 648 -20.77 -7.96 6.69
N PHE A 649 -20.71 -8.14 8.00
CA PHE A 649 -20.91 -7.10 8.99
C PHE A 649 -19.85 -7.21 10.07
N ILE A 650 -19.50 -6.06 10.64
CA ILE A 650 -18.67 -5.94 11.85
C ILE A 650 -19.30 -4.90 12.77
N VAL A 651 -19.32 -5.19 14.06
CA VAL A 651 -19.75 -4.27 15.11
C VAL A 651 -18.66 -4.18 16.16
N GLY A 652 -18.44 -3.00 16.69
CA GLY A 652 -17.39 -2.82 17.71
C GLY A 652 -17.56 -1.57 18.53
N MET A 653 -16.65 -1.44 19.46
CA MET A 653 -16.54 -0.28 20.33
C MET A 653 -15.09 0.16 20.48
N GLU A 654 -14.93 1.43 20.81
CA GLU A 654 -13.64 2.04 21.13
C GLU A 654 -13.82 2.91 22.37
N TYR A 655 -12.84 2.85 23.26
CA TYR A 655 -12.81 3.61 24.50
C TYR A 655 -11.44 4.27 24.67
N ASN A 656 -11.46 5.57 24.98
CA ASN A 656 -10.29 6.39 25.27
C ASN A 656 -10.22 6.65 26.77
N PHE A 657 -9.03 6.42 27.36
CA PHE A 657 -8.76 6.64 28.78
C PHE A 657 -8.04 7.96 29.01
#